data_827f3a6dfa22edca3c1f6861b084bc1b
#
_entry.id   827f3a6dfa22edca3c1f6861b084bc1b
#
_cell.length_a   1.000
_cell.length_b   1.000
_cell.length_c   1.000
_cell.angle_alpha   90.00
_cell.angle_beta   90.00
_cell.angle_gamma   90.00
#
_symmetry.space_group_name_H-M   'P 1'
#
loop_
_entity.id
_entity.type
_entity.pdbx_description
1 polymer ?
#
loop_
_entity_poly.entity_id
_entity_poly.type
_entity_poly.pdbx_seq_one_letter_code
_entity_poly.pdbx_strand_id
1 'polypeptide(L)'
;MPKECKIQYNPKLTVKANAKKNGVTEDAIRYYIRTRGVDRRYEEKKKVLKSMKDYLEEHPNATKAEVARQTGRGINTVVRYWDILQGNKKLKPSDKKSGIREQRVATINNRHIAYLDKLPVEFIKEYLEQREAADRAVAVDVTPKVAKEIAQSPIAETCETKLIITEPQELIRLKSKKRKRQERHIEPNSDIRCTDKFVYFYQNTPLSNWWTSEPYIPYDGHLFASSEALFMYLKAKVFRDDVIAEIMPKTHYDAAKALGEIVRNFSEDVWHREREKAMYIALKAKLAVDEAYKSTLLSEEYRGKTFVEASPSDSNWGIKQSIDDAYNGAPWKGLNLLGKLHTILRDELLGLREPQVIEITPITDEEIRAIKQKRITKGKNTYSTDGSLVRSVIGGIIGDIAGSSREGYSNSDSTPQKLLTASSYFTDDSAMTIAVAEWLNNREDDTPLREYLIKWYEKYPNAGFGGFFKEFAKTGEAQPSNANGGAMRVAPCALQASILNSALKYAEMQCVVSHTTKEAIDGAKAIAAAIHLAMRRTAQGKTEKQIKKEIKSYIEENFGYNLDMTLEDIQARSKRLQFEKAIYNITGIETPGYQNMSSAALSCPMAIMAFLMSNNYEEAIRYSLIMGGDADSIACMAGSIAAQVYGIPQQLIDDALVYLPIEMVEVLRTFEPKNNFAPKRITPPEISKWTERGEIIVYGKGDEENEDGVQETILTRFNNHPREGYGIPTIGKTIEEIREGVDTFIAYAKQHPELRFHIRKVGYNKAGYTIEQIAPLFNGAKDVTNILLPREMISTLNW
;
A
#
# COMPACT_ATOMS: atom_id res chain seq x y z
N MET A 1 -6.77 9.82 48.06
CA MET A 1 -7.49 8.78 47.25
C MET A 1 -8.73 9.44 46.65
N PRO A 2 -8.94 9.46 45.34
CA PRO A 2 -10.17 9.98 44.76
C PRO A 2 -11.31 9.00 45.05
N LYS A 3 -12.48 9.54 45.42
CA LYS A 3 -13.69 8.77 45.67
C LYS A 3 -14.04 7.90 44.47
N GLU A 4 -14.20 6.57 44.65
CA GLU A 4 -14.73 5.68 43.64
C GLU A 4 -16.10 6.13 43.16
N CYS A 5 -16.14 6.72 41.99
CA CYS A 5 -17.41 7.10 41.36
C CYS A 5 -18.09 5.82 40.89
N LYS A 6 -19.12 5.34 41.60
CA LYS A 6 -19.91 4.16 41.23
C LYS A 6 -20.84 4.50 40.06
N ILE A 7 -20.38 4.29 38.83
CA ILE A 7 -21.18 4.48 37.63
C ILE A 7 -22.31 3.42 37.58
N GLN A 8 -23.55 3.89 37.58
CA GLN A 8 -24.75 3.06 37.32
C GLN A 8 -25.10 3.11 35.84
N TYR A 9 -24.52 2.17 35.06
CA TYR A 9 -24.75 2.13 33.62
C TYR A 9 -26.09 1.47 33.27
N ASN A 10 -26.92 2.18 32.49
CA ASN A 10 -28.16 1.66 31.92
C ASN A 10 -27.98 1.39 30.41
N PRO A 11 -27.97 0.13 29.95
CA PRO A 11 -27.78 -0.23 28.55
C PRO A 11 -28.90 0.27 27.61
N LYS A 12 -30.07 0.67 28.16
CA LYS A 12 -31.19 1.23 27.39
C LYS A 12 -31.01 2.72 27.06
N LEU A 13 -30.07 3.40 27.70
CA LEU A 13 -29.80 4.82 27.48
C LEU A 13 -28.58 5.01 26.54
N THR A 14 -28.53 6.16 25.84
CA THR A 14 -27.33 6.54 25.06
C THR A 14 -26.13 6.78 25.98
N VAL A 15 -24.90 6.78 25.43
CA VAL A 15 -23.70 7.14 26.20
C VAL A 15 -23.85 8.51 26.82
N LYS A 16 -24.33 9.50 26.07
CA LYS A 16 -24.61 10.88 26.53
C LYS A 16 -25.65 10.92 27.67
N ALA A 17 -26.72 10.14 27.57
CA ALA A 17 -27.74 10.08 28.62
C ALA A 17 -27.21 9.39 29.90
N ASN A 18 -26.39 8.33 29.77
CA ASN A 18 -25.70 7.69 30.90
C ASN A 18 -24.69 8.64 31.54
N ALA A 19 -23.93 9.39 30.76
CA ALA A 19 -23.00 10.40 31.26
C ALA A 19 -23.72 11.48 32.08
N LYS A 20 -24.80 12.05 31.55
CA LYS A 20 -25.64 13.03 32.24
C LYS A 20 -26.23 12.48 33.54
N LYS A 21 -26.76 11.24 33.52
CA LYS A 21 -27.38 10.59 34.68
C LYS A 21 -26.38 10.33 35.81
N ASN A 22 -25.11 10.04 35.48
CA ASN A 22 -24.09 9.72 36.47
C ASN A 22 -23.17 10.93 36.80
N GLY A 23 -23.40 12.11 36.20
CA GLY A 23 -22.58 13.28 36.43
C GLY A 23 -21.11 13.11 36.01
N VAL A 24 -20.84 12.32 34.93
CA VAL A 24 -19.51 12.00 34.44
C VAL A 24 -19.40 12.31 32.94
N THR A 25 -18.19 12.33 32.40
CA THR A 25 -17.96 12.54 30.97
C THR A 25 -18.41 11.33 30.13
N GLU A 26 -18.72 11.54 28.87
CA GLU A 26 -19.05 10.44 27.95
C GLU A 26 -17.91 9.42 27.85
N ASP A 27 -16.66 9.86 27.93
CA ASP A 27 -15.48 8.99 27.88
C ASP A 27 -15.35 8.13 29.14
N ALA A 28 -15.75 8.63 30.30
CA ALA A 28 -15.85 7.81 31.52
C ALA A 28 -16.88 6.69 31.34
N ILE A 29 -18.02 6.96 30.69
CA ILE A 29 -19.01 5.92 30.36
C ILE A 29 -18.48 4.95 29.31
N ARG A 30 -17.78 5.42 28.26
CA ARG A 30 -17.15 4.56 27.26
C ARG A 30 -16.07 3.68 27.87
N TYR A 31 -15.28 4.24 28.79
CA TYR A 31 -14.29 3.48 29.57
C TYR A 31 -14.95 2.41 30.44
N TYR A 32 -16.03 2.75 31.15
CA TYR A 32 -16.80 1.82 31.98
C TYR A 32 -17.38 0.65 31.17
N ILE A 33 -17.99 0.94 30.00
CA ILE A 33 -18.50 -0.08 29.07
C ILE A 33 -17.37 -1.02 28.62
N ARG A 34 -16.20 -0.45 28.31
CA ARG A 34 -15.04 -1.19 27.83
C ARG A 34 -14.43 -2.10 28.89
N THR A 35 -14.34 -1.63 30.13
CA THR A 35 -13.69 -2.36 31.23
C THR A 35 -14.58 -3.40 31.90
N ARG A 36 -15.90 -3.21 31.88
CA ARG A 36 -16.89 -4.10 32.53
C ARG A 36 -17.55 -5.09 31.55
N GLY A 37 -17.17 -5.09 30.28
CA GLY A 37 -17.63 -6.08 29.30
C GLY A 37 -19.13 -6.02 28.96
N VAL A 38 -19.76 -4.83 29.11
CA VAL A 38 -21.19 -4.64 28.80
C VAL A 38 -21.36 -4.70 27.27
N ASP A 39 -21.91 -5.78 26.73
CA ASP A 39 -22.09 -5.96 25.27
C ASP A 39 -23.35 -5.21 24.79
N ARG A 40 -23.19 -3.89 24.61
CA ARG A 40 -24.22 -3.03 24.02
C ARG A 40 -24.66 -3.50 22.63
N ARG A 41 -23.74 -4.08 21.85
CA ARG A 41 -24.01 -4.58 20.49
C ARG A 41 -24.93 -5.80 20.52
N TYR A 42 -24.85 -6.60 21.57
CA TYR A 42 -25.74 -7.76 21.75
C TYR A 42 -27.18 -7.31 22.04
N GLU A 43 -27.36 -6.31 22.89
CA GLU A 43 -28.70 -5.76 23.18
C GLU A 43 -29.28 -4.98 21.98
N GLU A 44 -28.44 -4.27 21.22
CA GLU A 44 -28.86 -3.63 19.95
C GLU A 44 -29.27 -4.68 18.92
N LYS A 45 -28.54 -5.79 18.81
CA LYS A 45 -28.90 -6.91 17.93
C LYS A 45 -30.21 -7.55 18.33
N LYS A 46 -30.49 -7.73 19.61
CA LYS A 46 -31.80 -8.25 20.11
C LYS A 46 -32.96 -7.34 19.73
N LYS A 47 -32.80 -6.01 19.85
CA LYS A 47 -33.83 -5.04 19.45
C LYS A 47 -34.09 -5.08 17.94
N VAL A 48 -33.05 -5.17 17.13
CA VAL A 48 -33.16 -5.28 15.67
C VAL A 48 -33.88 -6.57 15.30
N LEU A 49 -33.50 -7.70 15.92
CA LEU A 49 -34.14 -9.00 15.69
C LEU A 49 -35.61 -9.01 16.12
N LYS A 50 -35.93 -8.36 17.24
CA LYS A 50 -37.28 -8.30 17.74
C LYS A 50 -38.24 -7.62 16.74
N SER A 51 -37.85 -6.44 16.21
CA SER A 51 -38.69 -5.72 15.23
C SER A 51 -38.92 -6.49 13.93
N MET A 52 -37.95 -7.28 13.49
CA MET A 52 -38.09 -8.16 12.32
C MET A 52 -38.95 -9.39 12.62
N LYS A 53 -38.84 -9.92 13.84
CA LYS A 53 -39.61 -11.09 14.27
C LYS A 53 -41.07 -10.77 14.48
N ASP A 54 -41.37 -9.64 15.14
CA ASP A 54 -42.71 -9.15 15.36
C ASP A 54 -43.45 -9.00 13.99
N TYR A 55 -42.76 -8.44 12.96
CA TYR A 55 -43.35 -8.34 11.62
C TYR A 55 -43.56 -9.70 10.94
N LEU A 56 -42.67 -10.66 11.11
CA LEU A 56 -42.76 -12.00 10.53
C LEU A 56 -43.86 -12.86 11.23
N GLU A 57 -44.13 -12.61 12.51
CA GLU A 57 -45.22 -13.26 13.23
C GLU A 57 -46.60 -12.85 12.68
N GLU A 58 -46.73 -11.58 12.25
CA GLU A 58 -47.94 -11.07 11.60
C GLU A 58 -48.01 -11.43 10.10
N HIS A 59 -46.85 -11.64 9.43
CA HIS A 59 -46.72 -11.91 8.01
C HIS A 59 -45.81 -13.11 7.75
N PRO A 60 -46.22 -14.35 8.01
CA PRO A 60 -45.36 -15.55 7.98
C PRO A 60 -44.68 -15.84 6.62
N ASN A 61 -45.31 -15.40 5.52
CA ASN A 61 -44.81 -15.61 4.15
C ASN A 61 -44.05 -14.40 3.57
N ALA A 62 -43.77 -13.38 4.39
CA ALA A 62 -43.07 -12.20 3.93
C ALA A 62 -41.65 -12.51 3.42
N THR A 63 -41.29 -11.94 2.27
CA THR A 63 -39.98 -12.05 1.68
C THR A 63 -38.94 -11.21 2.46
N LYS A 64 -37.63 -11.54 2.30
CA LYS A 64 -36.56 -10.76 2.93
C LYS A 64 -36.61 -9.27 2.56
N ALA A 65 -37.05 -8.97 1.32
CA ALA A 65 -37.19 -7.60 0.82
C ALA A 65 -38.35 -6.86 1.51
N GLU A 66 -39.47 -7.51 1.73
CA GLU A 66 -40.62 -6.96 2.46
C GLU A 66 -40.29 -6.69 3.93
N VAL A 67 -39.66 -7.65 4.62
CA VAL A 67 -39.19 -7.45 6.00
C VAL A 67 -38.23 -6.27 6.07
N ALA A 68 -37.32 -6.12 5.12
CA ALA A 68 -36.38 -5.01 5.07
C ALA A 68 -37.08 -3.66 4.91
N ARG A 69 -38.05 -3.57 3.99
CA ARG A 69 -38.83 -2.37 3.69
C ARG A 69 -39.71 -1.94 4.88
N GLN A 70 -40.45 -2.88 5.45
CA GLN A 70 -41.43 -2.59 6.52
C GLN A 70 -40.76 -2.31 7.88
N THR A 71 -39.61 -2.94 8.15
CA THR A 71 -38.90 -2.69 9.40
C THR A 71 -37.88 -1.52 9.31
N GLY A 72 -37.77 -0.87 8.13
CA GLY A 72 -36.78 0.22 7.88
C GLY A 72 -35.35 -0.24 7.99
N ARG A 73 -35.06 -1.54 7.70
CA ARG A 73 -33.71 -2.11 7.78
C ARG A 73 -33.13 -2.41 6.38
N GLY A 74 -31.85 -2.25 6.22
CA GLY A 74 -31.21 -2.64 4.97
C GLY A 74 -31.32 -4.15 4.72
N ILE A 75 -31.57 -4.56 3.46
CA ILE A 75 -31.73 -5.96 3.05
C ILE A 75 -30.56 -6.85 3.55
N ASN A 76 -29.33 -6.36 3.54
CA ASN A 76 -28.15 -7.08 4.04
C ASN A 76 -28.24 -7.37 5.55
N THR A 77 -28.95 -6.55 6.31
CA THR A 77 -29.21 -6.79 7.74
C THR A 77 -30.20 -7.92 7.92
N VAL A 78 -31.27 -7.95 7.13
CA VAL A 78 -32.30 -9.02 7.14
C VAL A 78 -31.68 -10.34 6.70
N VAL A 79 -30.91 -10.36 5.60
CA VAL A 79 -30.20 -11.57 5.12
C VAL A 79 -29.25 -12.13 6.20
N ARG A 80 -28.51 -11.26 6.89
CA ARG A 80 -27.59 -11.67 7.96
C ARG A 80 -28.27 -12.38 9.13
N TYR A 81 -29.49 -11.98 9.47
CA TYR A 81 -30.22 -12.52 10.59
C TYR A 81 -31.33 -13.52 10.20
N TRP A 82 -31.48 -13.82 8.91
CA TRP A 82 -32.58 -14.66 8.41
C TRP A 82 -32.64 -16.03 9.06
N ASP A 83 -31.51 -16.73 9.18
CA ASP A 83 -31.41 -18.04 9.82
C ASP A 83 -31.84 -18.00 11.32
N ILE A 84 -31.62 -16.86 11.99
CA ILE A 84 -32.01 -16.66 13.39
C ILE A 84 -33.52 -16.35 13.47
N LEU A 85 -34.04 -15.60 12.52
CA LEU A 85 -35.47 -15.29 12.41
C LEU A 85 -36.31 -16.53 12.11
N GLN A 86 -35.77 -17.45 11.30
CA GLN A 86 -36.37 -18.75 10.98
C GLN A 86 -36.15 -19.82 12.06
N GLY A 87 -35.49 -19.50 13.16
CA GLY A 87 -35.20 -20.44 14.23
C GLY A 87 -34.04 -21.42 14.00
N ASN A 88 -33.38 -21.36 12.82
CA ASN A 88 -32.31 -22.27 12.44
C ASN A 88 -31.00 -22.02 13.20
N LYS A 89 -30.83 -20.82 13.78
CA LYS A 89 -29.66 -20.44 14.60
C LYS A 89 -30.06 -19.60 15.80
N LYS A 90 -29.35 -19.76 16.94
CA LYS A 90 -29.53 -18.90 18.11
C LYS A 90 -28.61 -17.70 18.06
N LEU A 91 -29.08 -16.52 18.46
CA LEU A 91 -28.22 -15.35 18.66
C LEU A 91 -27.29 -15.62 19.84
N LYS A 92 -25.97 -15.61 19.59
CA LYS A 92 -24.95 -15.74 20.63
C LYS A 92 -24.40 -14.35 21.00
N PRO A 93 -24.06 -14.10 22.27
CA PRO A 93 -23.18 -12.99 22.64
C PRO A 93 -21.88 -13.14 21.85
N SER A 94 -21.29 -12.05 21.43
CA SER A 94 -20.00 -12.12 20.75
C SER A 94 -18.93 -12.55 21.78
N ASP A 95 -18.39 -13.75 21.66
CA ASP A 95 -17.30 -14.28 22.49
C ASP A 95 -15.95 -13.56 22.30
N LYS A 96 -15.96 -12.38 21.69
CA LYS A 96 -14.79 -11.50 21.66
C LYS A 96 -14.58 -10.86 23.04
N LYS A 97 -14.16 -11.67 24.01
CA LYS A 97 -13.32 -11.18 25.09
C LYS A 97 -12.12 -10.48 24.42
N SER A 98 -12.04 -9.21 24.68
CA SER A 98 -11.00 -8.25 24.39
C SER A 98 -9.61 -8.82 24.05
N GLY A 99 -9.38 -9.25 22.82
CA GLY A 99 -8.03 -9.46 22.27
C GLY A 99 -7.22 -8.16 22.10
N ILE A 100 -7.77 -7.01 22.50
CA ILE A 100 -7.09 -5.70 22.43
C ILE A 100 -6.08 -5.52 23.58
N ARG A 101 -6.28 -6.17 24.72
CA ARG A 101 -5.35 -6.06 25.87
C ARG A 101 -4.13 -6.95 25.69
N GLU A 102 -4.30 -8.14 25.13
CA GLU A 102 -3.20 -9.05 24.80
C GLU A 102 -2.41 -8.55 23.59
N GLN A 103 -3.07 -8.01 22.55
CA GLN A 103 -2.35 -7.38 21.44
C GLN A 103 -1.57 -6.12 21.83
N ARG A 104 -2.01 -5.32 22.82
CA ARG A 104 -1.25 -4.17 23.30
C ARG A 104 -0.07 -4.56 24.19
N VAL A 105 -0.16 -5.62 24.97
CA VAL A 105 0.96 -6.15 25.79
C VAL A 105 1.99 -6.80 24.87
N ALA A 106 1.59 -7.58 23.87
CA ALA A 106 2.49 -8.17 22.88
C ALA A 106 3.19 -7.07 22.02
N THR A 107 2.46 -6.00 21.65
CA THR A 107 3.03 -4.88 20.89
C THR A 107 4.01 -4.03 21.71
N ILE A 108 3.87 -3.99 23.03
CA ILE A 108 4.80 -3.28 23.93
C ILE A 108 6.07 -4.10 24.18
N ASN A 109 5.99 -5.43 24.24
CA ASN A 109 7.13 -6.32 24.50
C ASN A 109 7.98 -6.62 23.25
N ASN A 110 7.46 -6.41 22.03
CA ASN A 110 8.19 -6.64 20.77
C ASN A 110 8.79 -5.35 20.17
N ARG A 111 8.98 -4.30 20.94
CA ARG A 111 9.69 -3.09 20.50
C ARG A 111 11.20 -3.34 20.60
N HIS A 112 11.87 -3.17 19.46
CA HIS A 112 13.31 -3.03 19.27
C HIS A 112 14.07 -4.29 18.86
N ILE A 113 14.10 -4.56 17.55
CA ILE A 113 15.24 -5.20 16.93
C ILE A 113 15.96 -4.10 16.12
N ALA A 114 17.18 -3.81 16.53
CA ALA A 114 18.03 -2.80 15.92
C ALA A 114 18.72 -3.35 14.67
N TYR A 115 18.55 -2.64 13.54
CA TYR A 115 19.31 -2.93 12.34
C TYR A 115 19.86 -1.66 11.75
N LEU A 116 21.17 -1.50 11.86
CA LEU A 116 21.96 -0.55 11.12
C LEU A 116 23.04 -1.35 10.41
N ASP A 117 23.33 -1.03 9.15
CA ASP A 117 24.40 -1.66 8.37
C ASP A 117 25.78 -1.59 9.03
N LYS A 118 25.92 -0.98 10.20
CA LYS A 118 27.15 -0.83 10.97
C LYS A 118 26.93 -0.65 12.48
N LEU A 119 26.12 -1.48 13.14
CA LEU A 119 26.22 -1.53 14.58
C LEU A 119 27.33 -2.53 14.97
N PRO A 120 28.20 -2.16 15.92
CA PRO A 120 29.18 -3.07 16.48
C PRO A 120 28.49 -4.31 17.05
N VAL A 121 29.09 -5.48 16.87
CA VAL A 121 28.58 -6.76 17.38
C VAL A 121 28.34 -6.71 18.91
N GLU A 122 29.14 -5.90 19.62
CA GLU A 122 29.02 -5.64 21.04
C GLU A 122 27.65 -5.03 21.42
N PHE A 123 27.13 -4.11 20.63
CA PHE A 123 25.84 -3.47 20.92
C PHE A 123 24.65 -4.45 20.75
N ILE A 124 24.77 -5.35 19.79
CA ILE A 124 23.77 -6.41 19.58
C ILE A 124 23.83 -7.41 20.75
N LYS A 125 25.03 -7.76 21.23
CA LYS A 125 25.21 -8.60 22.41
C LYS A 125 24.66 -7.97 23.67
N GLU A 126 24.94 -6.71 23.93
CA GLU A 126 24.43 -5.97 25.10
C GLU A 126 22.91 -5.86 25.09
N TYR A 127 22.30 -5.64 23.93
CA TYR A 127 20.85 -5.64 23.77
C TYR A 127 20.23 -7.03 24.02
N LEU A 128 20.83 -8.09 23.51
CA LEU A 128 20.39 -9.46 23.75
C LEU A 128 20.55 -9.86 25.22
N GLU A 129 21.65 -9.46 25.87
CA GLU A 129 21.90 -9.71 27.30
C GLU A 129 20.92 -8.95 28.21
N GLN A 130 20.57 -7.70 27.89
CA GLN A 130 19.54 -6.93 28.60
C GLN A 130 18.14 -7.53 28.44
N ARG A 131 17.85 -8.09 27.28
CA ARG A 131 16.60 -8.79 27.02
C ARG A 131 16.54 -10.13 27.72
N GLU A 132 17.60 -10.92 27.70
CA GLU A 132 17.70 -12.18 28.45
C GLU A 132 17.54 -11.96 29.96
N ALA A 133 18.03 -10.84 30.51
CA ALA A 133 17.84 -10.50 31.91
C ALA A 133 16.37 -10.19 32.24
N ALA A 134 15.61 -9.61 31.30
CA ALA A 134 14.19 -9.37 31.43
C ALA A 134 13.34 -10.65 31.27
N ASP A 135 13.75 -11.56 30.40
CA ASP A 135 13.06 -12.82 30.11
C ASP A 135 13.36 -13.90 31.17
N ARG A 136 14.51 -13.86 31.90
CA ARG A 136 14.83 -14.75 33.04
C ARG A 136 13.86 -14.64 34.23
N ALA A 137 13.00 -13.64 34.24
CA ALA A 137 11.94 -13.51 35.25
C ALA A 137 10.73 -14.42 34.98
N VAL A 138 10.73 -15.22 33.88
CA VAL A 138 9.59 -16.05 33.42
C VAL A 138 10.07 -17.41 32.88
N ALA A 139 11.05 -18.06 33.47
CA ALA A 139 11.58 -19.33 32.97
C ALA A 139 10.84 -20.55 33.55
N VAL A 140 10.42 -21.48 32.70
CA VAL A 140 9.94 -22.82 33.04
C VAL A 140 10.92 -23.88 32.53
N ASP A 141 11.18 -24.88 33.37
CA ASP A 141 12.20 -25.93 33.27
C ASP A 141 12.06 -26.86 32.03
N VAL A 142 13.10 -26.92 31.21
CA VAL A 142 13.20 -27.89 30.10
C VAL A 142 13.77 -29.21 30.63
N THR A 143 13.09 -30.31 30.34
CA THR A 143 13.49 -31.63 30.85
C THR A 143 14.83 -32.10 30.26
N PRO A 144 15.71 -32.74 31.07
CA PRO A 144 17.08 -33.14 30.72
C PRO A 144 17.21 -34.17 29.59
N LYS A 145 16.10 -34.73 29.12
CA LYS A 145 16.08 -35.80 28.11
C LYS A 145 16.30 -35.27 26.67
N VAL A 146 15.69 -34.14 26.33
CA VAL A 146 15.79 -33.52 24.97
C VAL A 146 17.17 -32.93 24.75
N ALA A 147 17.78 -32.34 25.77
CA ALA A 147 19.14 -31.80 25.67
C ALA A 147 20.21 -32.90 25.43
N LYS A 148 19.98 -34.14 25.88
CA LYS A 148 20.90 -35.25 25.71
C LYS A 148 20.85 -35.88 24.31
N GLU A 149 19.67 -35.90 23.68
CA GLU A 149 19.47 -36.40 22.31
C GLU A 149 20.06 -35.47 21.24
N ILE A 150 20.02 -34.17 21.48
CA ILE A 150 20.66 -33.16 20.57
C ILE A 150 22.20 -33.20 20.65
N ALA A 151 22.75 -33.46 21.84
CA ALA A 151 24.19 -33.55 22.05
C ALA A 151 24.84 -34.84 21.47
N GLN A 152 24.06 -35.82 21.05
CA GLN A 152 24.53 -37.09 20.48
C GLN A 152 24.37 -37.20 18.96
N SER A 153 23.97 -36.11 18.27
CA SER A 153 23.82 -36.07 16.82
C SER A 153 25.20 -35.80 16.16
N PRO A 154 25.53 -36.46 15.02
CA PRO A 154 26.81 -36.26 14.31
C PRO A 154 27.08 -34.82 13.83
N ILE A 155 26.09 -33.91 13.94
CA ILE A 155 26.21 -32.50 13.59
C ILE A 155 26.82 -31.68 14.74
N ALA A 156 26.86 -32.23 15.97
CA ALA A 156 27.37 -31.54 17.16
C ALA A 156 28.90 -31.50 17.23
N GLU A 157 29.61 -32.32 16.43
CA GLU A 157 31.08 -32.38 16.46
C GLU A 157 31.81 -31.23 15.74
N THR A 158 31.07 -30.34 15.03
CA THR A 158 31.71 -29.21 14.29
C THR A 158 31.37 -27.82 14.83
N CYS A 159 30.61 -27.68 15.91
CA CYS A 159 30.29 -26.39 16.53
C CYS A 159 30.42 -26.42 18.06
N GLU A 160 31.52 -25.94 18.58
CA GLU A 160 31.66 -25.61 20.02
C GLU A 160 30.91 -24.29 20.35
N THR A 161 29.61 -24.24 20.18
CA THR A 161 28.75 -23.15 20.67
C THR A 161 27.65 -23.75 21.53
N LYS A 162 27.60 -23.37 22.81
CA LYS A 162 26.52 -23.78 23.73
C LYS A 162 25.20 -23.28 23.17
N LEU A 163 24.37 -24.18 22.67
CA LEU A 163 22.97 -23.89 22.31
C LEU A 163 22.19 -23.55 23.61
N ILE A 164 21.80 -22.32 23.76
CA ILE A 164 20.79 -21.91 24.73
C ILE A 164 19.44 -22.09 24.02
N ILE A 165 18.72 -23.17 24.35
CA ILE A 165 17.36 -23.40 23.84
C ILE A 165 16.42 -22.55 24.69
N THR A 166 15.98 -21.43 24.12
CA THR A 166 14.86 -20.64 24.67
C THR A 166 13.53 -21.19 24.13
N GLU A 167 12.46 -21.11 24.96
CA GLU A 167 11.11 -21.50 24.58
C GLU A 167 10.61 -20.85 23.27
N PRO A 168 9.63 -21.44 22.57
CA PRO A 168 9.16 -20.95 21.27
C PRO A 168 8.62 -19.52 21.40
N GLN A 169 9.41 -18.56 20.91
CA GLN A 169 8.99 -17.18 20.76
C GLN A 169 7.82 -17.12 19.76
N GLU A 170 6.85 -16.26 20.02
CA GLU A 170 5.76 -16.01 19.07
C GLU A 170 6.35 -15.59 17.72
N LEU A 171 6.22 -16.45 16.71
CA LEU A 171 6.81 -16.22 15.40
C LEU A 171 6.21 -14.98 14.73
N ILE A 172 7.06 -14.20 14.11
CA ILE A 172 6.68 -13.05 13.29
C ILE A 172 5.85 -13.53 12.11
N ARG A 173 4.59 -13.14 12.05
CA ARG A 173 3.65 -13.47 10.96
C ARG A 173 3.42 -12.25 10.06
N LEU A 174 3.09 -12.52 8.79
CA LEU A 174 2.76 -11.48 7.83
C LEU A 174 1.60 -10.62 8.34
N LYS A 175 1.78 -9.30 8.37
CA LYS A 175 0.77 -8.31 8.75
C LYS A 175 -0.27 -8.19 7.64
N SER A 176 -1.21 -9.13 7.53
CA SER A 176 -2.23 -9.08 6.49
C SER A 176 -3.56 -8.55 7.02
N LYS A 177 -4.22 -7.68 6.22
CA LYS A 177 -5.62 -7.28 6.39
C LYS A 177 -6.60 -8.40 6.00
N LYS A 178 -6.12 -9.56 5.55
CA LYS A 178 -6.98 -10.68 5.12
C LYS A 178 -7.53 -11.41 6.33
N ARG A 179 -8.85 -11.63 6.31
CA ARG A 179 -9.62 -12.40 7.28
C ARG A 179 -8.84 -13.62 7.74
N LYS A 180 -8.72 -13.83 9.07
CA LYS A 180 -8.29 -15.09 9.67
C LYS A 180 -9.08 -16.22 8.98
N ARG A 181 -8.43 -16.97 8.11
CA ARG A 181 -8.89 -18.29 7.72
C ARG A 181 -8.89 -19.06 9.03
N GLN A 182 -10.03 -19.58 9.49
CA GLN A 182 -10.07 -20.48 10.63
C GLN A 182 -9.05 -21.57 10.33
N GLU A 183 -8.07 -21.76 11.24
CA GLU A 183 -7.22 -22.92 11.24
C GLU A 183 -8.18 -24.10 11.36
N ARG A 184 -8.48 -24.74 10.24
CA ARG A 184 -9.15 -26.03 10.25
C ARG A 184 -8.10 -27.01 10.73
N HIS A 185 -8.42 -27.83 11.70
CA HIS A 185 -7.67 -29.03 12.01
C HIS A 185 -7.74 -29.91 10.75
N ILE A 186 -6.71 -29.85 9.91
CA ILE A 186 -6.62 -30.67 8.69
C ILE A 186 -5.67 -31.81 9.06
N GLU A 187 -6.11 -33.04 8.82
CA GLU A 187 -5.28 -34.23 9.05
C GLU A 187 -3.98 -34.11 8.23
N PRO A 188 -2.82 -34.40 8.84
CA PRO A 188 -1.55 -34.45 8.11
C PRO A 188 -1.68 -35.39 6.89
N ASN A 189 -1.05 -34.98 5.77
CA ASN A 189 -1.09 -35.70 4.49
C ASN A 189 -2.45 -35.71 3.73
N SER A 190 -3.43 -34.88 4.16
CA SER A 190 -4.71 -34.75 3.43
C SER A 190 -4.55 -34.29 1.96
N ASP A 191 -3.43 -33.64 1.66
CA ASP A 191 -3.13 -33.09 0.33
C ASP A 191 -2.04 -33.92 -0.40
N ILE A 192 -2.06 -35.25 -0.24
CA ILE A 192 -1.21 -36.18 -1.00
C ILE A 192 -2.08 -37.13 -1.82
N ARG A 193 -1.71 -37.33 -3.09
CA ARG A 193 -2.28 -38.35 -3.97
C ARG A 193 -1.20 -39.08 -4.75
N CYS A 194 -1.36 -40.41 -4.87
CA CYS A 194 -0.40 -41.28 -5.55
C CYS A 194 -0.94 -41.90 -6.83
N THR A 195 -0.09 -41.96 -7.86
CA THR A 195 -0.20 -42.88 -9.00
C THR A 195 0.90 -43.93 -8.91
N ASP A 196 1.01 -44.81 -9.88
CA ASP A 196 2.11 -45.81 -9.95
C ASP A 196 3.49 -45.17 -10.07
N LYS A 197 3.58 -43.95 -10.64
CA LYS A 197 4.84 -43.22 -10.93
C LYS A 197 5.09 -41.98 -10.06
N PHE A 198 4.04 -41.34 -9.54
CA PHE A 198 4.13 -40.01 -8.94
C PHE A 198 3.44 -39.94 -7.60
N VAL A 199 4.01 -39.14 -6.69
CA VAL A 199 3.44 -38.71 -5.41
C VAL A 199 3.17 -37.21 -5.51
N TYR A 200 1.94 -36.83 -5.78
CA TYR A 200 1.51 -35.43 -5.85
C TYR A 200 1.23 -34.90 -4.43
N PHE A 201 1.79 -33.76 -4.08
CA PHE A 201 1.58 -33.13 -2.78
C PHE A 201 1.40 -31.62 -2.93
N TYR A 202 0.71 -30.99 -1.93
CA TYR A 202 0.56 -29.54 -1.84
C TYR A 202 0.16 -29.12 -0.41
N GLN A 203 0.74 -28.05 0.12
CA GLN A 203 0.47 -27.34 1.40
C GLN A 203 0.44 -28.20 2.70
N ASN A 204 -0.64 -28.95 3.01
CA ASN A 204 -0.85 -29.58 4.33
C ASN A 204 -0.16 -30.96 4.44
N THR A 205 1.13 -30.98 4.29
CA THR A 205 1.96 -32.20 4.35
C THR A 205 3.36 -31.85 4.82
N PRO A 206 4.05 -32.75 5.52
CA PRO A 206 5.45 -32.58 5.88
C PRO A 206 6.38 -32.33 4.69
N LEU A 207 5.98 -32.68 3.46
CA LEU A 207 6.72 -32.37 2.23
C LEU A 207 6.68 -30.88 1.87
N SER A 208 5.70 -30.12 2.38
CA SER A 208 5.61 -28.68 2.11
C SER A 208 6.72 -27.89 2.81
N ASN A 209 7.26 -26.88 2.12
CA ASN A 209 8.18 -25.91 2.72
C ASN A 209 7.50 -25.06 3.81
N TRP A 210 6.19 -24.96 3.78
CA TRP A 210 5.38 -24.17 4.71
C TRP A 210 4.98 -24.97 5.96
N TRP A 211 5.31 -26.26 6.01
CA TRP A 211 5.10 -27.10 7.17
C TRP A 211 5.95 -26.60 8.34
N THR A 212 5.33 -26.41 9.50
CA THR A 212 6.06 -26.09 10.73
C THR A 212 6.67 -27.39 11.28
N SER A 213 7.99 -27.44 11.35
CA SER A 213 8.73 -28.61 11.84
C SER A 213 8.74 -28.64 13.38
N GLU A 214 8.57 -29.80 13.93
CA GLU A 214 8.69 -30.07 15.37
C GLU A 214 9.64 -31.28 15.59
N PRO A 215 10.82 -31.05 16.18
CA PRO A 215 11.38 -29.77 16.66
C PRO A 215 11.77 -28.81 15.53
N TYR A 216 12.04 -27.54 15.87
CA TYR A 216 12.51 -26.54 14.89
C TYR A 216 13.85 -26.97 14.26
N ILE A 217 14.07 -26.54 13.03
CA ILE A 217 15.23 -26.91 12.21
C ILE A 217 16.47 -26.13 12.66
N PRO A 218 17.51 -26.78 13.20
CA PRO A 218 18.76 -26.13 13.59
C PRO A 218 19.64 -25.89 12.36
N TYR A 219 20.16 -24.67 12.20
CA TYR A 219 21.15 -24.33 11.17
C TYR A 219 21.89 -23.06 11.56
N ASP A 220 23.22 -23.04 11.39
CA ASP A 220 24.09 -21.87 11.60
C ASP A 220 23.84 -21.17 12.96
N GLY A 221 23.68 -21.94 14.04
CA GLY A 221 23.40 -21.45 15.39
C GLY A 221 21.99 -20.93 15.64
N HIS A 222 21.08 -21.07 14.69
CA HIS A 222 19.70 -20.61 14.74
C HIS A 222 18.70 -21.76 14.66
N LEU A 223 17.45 -21.51 15.08
CA LEU A 223 16.33 -22.43 14.96
C LEU A 223 15.27 -21.86 14.03
N PHE A 224 14.84 -22.64 13.02
CA PHE A 224 13.87 -22.24 12.02
C PHE A 224 12.58 -23.05 12.14
N ALA A 225 11.45 -22.38 12.13
CA ALA A 225 10.15 -23.04 12.24
C ALA A 225 9.74 -23.82 10.98
N SER A 226 10.35 -23.54 9.82
CA SER A 226 10.03 -24.20 8.56
C SER A 226 11.23 -24.18 7.61
N SER A 227 11.23 -25.10 6.64
CA SER A 227 12.22 -25.09 5.56
C SER A 227 12.12 -23.82 4.67
N GLU A 228 10.95 -23.18 4.57
CA GLU A 228 10.82 -21.87 3.89
C GLU A 228 11.62 -20.78 4.62
N ALA A 229 11.53 -20.69 5.95
CA ALA A 229 12.28 -19.71 6.72
C ALA A 229 13.80 -19.92 6.58
N LEU A 230 14.27 -21.18 6.67
CA LEU A 230 15.68 -21.51 6.45
C LEU A 230 16.12 -21.24 4.99
N PHE A 231 15.30 -21.57 4.01
CA PHE A 231 15.57 -21.29 2.60
C PHE A 231 15.72 -19.78 2.32
N MET A 232 14.87 -18.94 2.91
CA MET A 232 14.97 -17.49 2.78
C MET A 232 16.14 -16.91 3.58
N TYR A 233 16.52 -17.53 4.71
CA TYR A 233 17.77 -17.23 5.40
C TYR A 233 18.97 -17.47 4.49
N LEU A 234 19.05 -18.63 3.85
CA LEU A 234 20.13 -18.97 2.92
C LEU A 234 20.16 -18.01 1.71
N LYS A 235 18.98 -17.60 1.21
CA LYS A 235 18.90 -16.55 0.19
C LYS A 235 19.53 -15.24 0.68
N ALA A 236 19.20 -14.81 1.90
CA ALA A 236 19.80 -13.61 2.48
C ALA A 236 21.34 -13.74 2.63
N LYS A 237 21.84 -14.91 3.01
CA LYS A 237 23.29 -15.19 3.09
C LYS A 237 23.94 -15.16 1.71
N VAL A 238 23.33 -15.74 0.67
CA VAL A 238 23.81 -15.65 -0.72
C VAL A 238 24.00 -14.20 -1.14
N PHE A 239 23.03 -13.31 -0.82
CA PHE A 239 23.09 -11.91 -1.21
C PHE A 239 23.73 -10.99 -0.18
N ARG A 240 24.34 -11.55 0.88
CA ARG A 240 25.01 -10.81 1.95
C ARG A 240 24.10 -9.76 2.59
N ASP A 241 22.83 -10.11 2.80
CA ASP A 241 21.85 -9.29 3.50
C ASP A 241 21.68 -9.75 4.94
N ASP A 242 22.62 -9.35 5.80
CA ASP A 242 22.65 -9.76 7.20
C ASP A 242 21.40 -9.29 7.97
N VAL A 243 20.80 -8.16 7.59
CA VAL A 243 19.58 -7.65 8.23
C VAL A 243 18.41 -8.63 8.05
N ILE A 244 18.21 -9.11 6.82
CA ILE A 244 17.16 -10.10 6.56
C ILE A 244 17.53 -11.46 7.19
N ALA A 245 18.80 -11.86 7.12
CA ALA A 245 19.26 -13.11 7.72
C ALA A 245 18.97 -13.20 9.23
N GLU A 246 19.21 -12.13 9.98
CA GLU A 246 18.96 -12.02 11.42
C GLU A 246 17.47 -12.14 11.82
N ILE A 247 16.57 -11.70 10.92
CA ILE A 247 15.11 -11.74 11.18
C ILE A 247 14.53 -13.13 10.88
N MET A 248 15.06 -13.84 9.91
CA MET A 248 14.50 -15.07 9.37
C MET A 248 14.25 -16.17 10.43
N PRO A 249 15.16 -16.43 11.40
CA PRO A 249 14.92 -17.44 12.44
C PRO A 249 13.65 -17.20 13.27
N LYS A 250 13.18 -15.96 13.33
CA LYS A 250 12.03 -15.50 14.13
C LYS A 250 10.74 -15.44 13.34
N THR A 251 10.72 -15.93 12.08
CA THR A 251 9.58 -15.76 11.18
C THR A 251 8.77 -17.02 10.98
N HIS A 252 7.46 -16.84 10.84
CA HIS A 252 6.58 -17.82 10.26
C HIS A 252 6.76 -17.84 8.73
N TYR A 253 6.47 -18.95 8.04
CA TYR A 253 6.73 -19.13 6.61
C TYR A 253 6.18 -18.00 5.71
N ASP A 254 5.02 -17.42 6.06
CA ASP A 254 4.39 -16.34 5.31
C ASP A 254 5.20 -15.03 5.36
N ALA A 255 5.69 -14.67 6.54
CA ALA A 255 6.59 -13.53 6.71
C ALA A 255 7.97 -13.80 6.10
N ALA A 256 8.51 -15.01 6.25
CA ALA A 256 9.79 -15.41 5.67
C ALA A 256 9.79 -15.27 4.15
N LYS A 257 8.72 -15.75 3.48
CA LYS A 257 8.56 -15.59 2.02
C LYS A 257 8.56 -14.12 1.61
N ALA A 258 7.77 -13.29 2.28
CA ALA A 258 7.68 -11.86 1.96
C ALA A 258 9.00 -11.11 2.20
N LEU A 259 9.72 -11.42 3.27
CA LEU A 259 11.06 -10.88 3.53
C LEU A 259 12.08 -11.35 2.48
N GLY A 260 11.98 -12.60 2.03
CA GLY A 260 12.81 -13.13 0.95
C GLY A 260 12.63 -12.41 -0.39
N GLU A 261 11.47 -11.77 -0.64
CA GLU A 261 11.21 -10.97 -1.85
C GLU A 261 11.94 -9.61 -1.83
N ILE A 262 12.27 -9.08 -0.64
CA ILE A 262 12.92 -7.77 -0.48
C ILE A 262 14.42 -7.85 -0.15
N VAL A 263 15.05 -9.03 -0.26
CA VAL A 263 16.50 -9.22 -0.03
C VAL A 263 17.29 -8.28 -0.92
N ARG A 264 18.21 -7.51 -0.29
CA ARG A 264 19.09 -6.56 -0.97
C ARG A 264 20.12 -7.27 -1.85
N ASN A 265 20.71 -6.53 -2.79
CA ASN A 265 21.72 -7.02 -3.76
C ASN A 265 21.23 -8.20 -4.62
N PHE A 266 19.91 -8.41 -4.74
CA PHE A 266 19.34 -9.51 -5.50
C PHE A 266 19.75 -9.46 -6.98
N SER A 267 20.14 -10.61 -7.53
CA SER A 267 20.41 -10.85 -8.94
C SER A 267 19.75 -12.17 -9.34
N GLU A 268 18.96 -12.15 -10.39
CA GLU A 268 18.27 -13.35 -10.89
C GLU A 268 19.30 -14.43 -11.33
N ASP A 269 20.38 -14.02 -11.98
CA ASP A 269 21.43 -14.94 -12.46
C ASP A 269 22.13 -15.65 -11.30
N VAL A 270 22.49 -14.90 -10.24
CA VAL A 270 23.09 -15.47 -9.02
C VAL A 270 22.11 -16.40 -8.33
N TRP A 271 20.82 -15.98 -8.24
CA TRP A 271 19.80 -16.79 -7.59
C TRP A 271 19.47 -18.07 -8.36
N HIS A 272 19.48 -18.05 -9.68
CA HIS A 272 19.33 -19.25 -10.50
C HIS A 272 20.44 -20.27 -10.24
N ARG A 273 21.66 -19.83 -9.99
CA ARG A 273 22.82 -20.67 -9.67
C ARG A 273 22.73 -21.29 -8.27
N GLU A 274 22.16 -20.56 -7.29
CA GLU A 274 22.23 -20.92 -5.88
C GLU A 274 20.91 -21.47 -5.30
N ARG A 275 19.76 -21.21 -5.92
CA ARG A 275 18.44 -21.51 -5.32
C ARG A 275 18.22 -23.00 -5.02
N GLU A 276 18.65 -23.90 -5.92
CA GLU A 276 18.48 -25.34 -5.72
C GLU A 276 19.40 -25.87 -4.63
N LYS A 277 20.61 -25.33 -4.52
CA LYS A 277 21.54 -25.61 -3.43
C LYS A 277 20.97 -25.18 -2.08
N ALA A 278 20.47 -23.96 -2.00
CA ALA A 278 19.86 -23.42 -0.78
C ALA A 278 18.63 -24.24 -0.34
N MET A 279 17.77 -24.66 -1.27
CA MET A 279 16.63 -25.51 -0.95
C MET A 279 17.06 -26.92 -0.50
N TYR A 280 18.04 -27.52 -1.18
CA TYR A 280 18.56 -28.82 -0.77
C TYR A 280 19.12 -28.78 0.66
N ILE A 281 19.89 -27.75 1.01
CA ILE A 281 20.43 -27.54 2.37
C ILE A 281 19.27 -27.43 3.38
N ALA A 282 18.26 -26.62 3.10
CA ALA A 282 17.12 -26.41 3.98
C ALA A 282 16.33 -27.70 4.22
N LEU A 283 16.10 -28.50 3.18
CA LEU A 283 15.41 -29.79 3.27
C LEU A 283 16.25 -30.84 4.00
N LYS A 284 17.56 -30.86 3.77
CA LYS A 284 18.48 -31.79 4.45
C LYS A 284 18.58 -31.48 5.95
N ALA A 285 18.60 -30.20 6.32
CA ALA A 285 18.55 -29.80 7.74
C ALA A 285 17.20 -30.20 8.39
N LYS A 286 16.07 -29.98 7.68
CA LYS A 286 14.75 -30.45 8.12
C LYS A 286 14.72 -31.96 8.31
N LEU A 287 15.29 -32.73 7.38
CA LEU A 287 15.35 -34.19 7.43
C LEU A 287 16.07 -34.73 8.68
N ALA A 288 17.05 -33.99 9.18
CA ALA A 288 17.81 -34.38 10.35
C ALA A 288 16.99 -34.38 11.65
N VAL A 289 15.89 -33.59 11.72
CA VAL A 289 15.15 -33.38 12.98
C VAL A 289 13.64 -33.65 12.87
N ASP A 290 13.04 -33.53 11.70
CA ASP A 290 11.59 -33.68 11.50
C ASP A 290 11.23 -35.13 11.12
N GLU A 291 10.84 -35.95 12.14
CA GLU A 291 10.47 -37.35 11.93
C GLU A 291 9.19 -37.53 11.09
N ALA A 292 8.26 -36.54 11.11
CA ALA A 292 7.09 -36.57 10.25
C ALA A 292 7.48 -36.42 8.77
N TYR A 293 8.44 -35.55 8.48
CA TYR A 293 8.99 -35.39 7.15
C TYR A 293 9.75 -36.63 6.70
N LYS A 294 10.63 -37.18 7.55
CA LYS A 294 11.44 -38.35 7.26
C LYS A 294 10.57 -39.59 7.02
N SER A 295 9.59 -39.86 7.88
CA SER A 295 8.66 -40.98 7.71
C SER A 295 7.79 -40.86 6.46
N THR A 296 7.38 -39.64 6.09
CA THR A 296 6.66 -39.38 4.84
C THR A 296 7.52 -39.69 3.61
N LEU A 297 8.81 -39.26 3.60
CA LEU A 297 9.73 -39.56 2.50
C LEU A 297 9.97 -41.07 2.34
N LEU A 298 10.07 -41.82 3.45
CA LEU A 298 10.40 -43.24 3.49
C LEU A 298 9.16 -44.16 3.45
N SER A 299 7.96 -43.61 3.25
CA SER A 299 6.75 -44.43 3.14
C SER A 299 6.91 -45.50 2.05
N GLU A 300 6.61 -46.75 2.36
CA GLU A 300 6.67 -47.87 1.40
C GLU A 300 5.74 -47.62 0.19
N GLU A 301 4.62 -46.89 0.39
CA GLU A 301 3.70 -46.52 -0.68
C GLU A 301 4.37 -45.63 -1.72
N TYR A 302 5.39 -44.82 -1.32
CA TYR A 302 6.07 -43.85 -2.18
C TYR A 302 7.38 -44.38 -2.78
N ARG A 303 7.75 -45.60 -2.44
CA ARG A 303 8.99 -46.20 -2.87
C ARG A 303 9.09 -46.29 -4.39
N GLY A 304 10.18 -45.79 -4.98
CA GLY A 304 10.41 -45.77 -6.44
C GLY A 304 9.60 -44.75 -7.23
N LYS A 305 8.70 -44.00 -6.56
CA LYS A 305 7.90 -42.95 -7.25
C LYS A 305 8.60 -41.60 -7.16
N THR A 306 8.31 -40.69 -8.09
CA THR A 306 8.82 -39.32 -8.09
C THR A 306 7.87 -38.41 -7.30
N PHE A 307 8.39 -37.62 -6.37
CA PHE A 307 7.60 -36.57 -5.70
C PHE A 307 7.33 -35.40 -6.62
N VAL A 308 6.12 -34.85 -6.54
CA VAL A 308 5.65 -33.77 -7.43
C VAL A 308 4.89 -32.72 -6.62
N GLU A 309 5.41 -31.51 -6.54
CA GLU A 309 4.68 -30.39 -5.97
C GLU A 309 3.61 -29.89 -6.92
N ALA A 310 2.34 -30.16 -6.61
CA ALA A 310 1.19 -29.78 -7.43
C ALA A 310 0.66 -28.40 -7.00
N SER A 311 1.52 -27.37 -7.09
CA SER A 311 1.18 -25.99 -6.83
C SER A 311 0.53 -25.35 -8.06
N PRO A 312 -0.72 -24.82 -7.98
CA PRO A 312 -1.39 -24.21 -9.12
C PRO A 312 -0.73 -22.92 -9.63
N SER A 313 0.04 -22.24 -8.80
CA SER A 313 0.64 -20.93 -9.09
C SER A 313 2.14 -20.96 -9.33
N ASP A 314 2.86 -21.95 -8.78
CA ASP A 314 4.32 -22.00 -8.85
C ASP A 314 4.80 -22.83 -10.06
N SER A 315 5.57 -22.19 -10.94
CA SER A 315 6.16 -22.85 -12.12
C SER A 315 7.61 -23.30 -11.91
N ASN A 316 8.27 -22.88 -10.85
CA ASN A 316 9.65 -23.27 -10.56
C ASN A 316 9.71 -24.45 -9.59
N TRP A 317 9.18 -24.25 -8.37
CA TRP A 317 9.21 -25.28 -7.34
C TRP A 317 8.16 -26.35 -7.60
N GLY A 318 6.99 -25.98 -8.10
CA GLY A 318 5.91 -26.87 -8.48
C GLY A 318 5.73 -27.04 -9.99
N ILE A 319 4.61 -27.70 -10.34
CA ILE A 319 4.26 -28.03 -11.73
C ILE A 319 3.27 -27.05 -12.36
N LYS A 320 2.86 -26.01 -11.66
CA LYS A 320 1.84 -25.02 -12.08
C LYS A 320 0.52 -25.69 -12.52
N GLN A 321 0.11 -26.72 -11.77
CA GLN A 321 -1.14 -27.48 -11.90
C GLN A 321 -1.68 -27.81 -10.52
N SER A 322 -3.00 -27.99 -10.41
CA SER A 322 -3.59 -28.53 -9.17
C SER A 322 -3.32 -30.04 -9.05
N ILE A 323 -3.45 -30.58 -7.83
CA ILE A 323 -3.35 -32.04 -7.61
C ILE A 323 -4.37 -32.78 -8.47
N ASP A 324 -5.61 -32.29 -8.55
CA ASP A 324 -6.68 -32.93 -9.31
C ASP A 324 -6.37 -32.98 -10.82
N ASP A 325 -5.91 -31.86 -11.39
CA ASP A 325 -5.54 -31.78 -12.80
C ASP A 325 -4.34 -32.68 -13.11
N ALA A 326 -3.31 -32.63 -12.28
CA ALA A 326 -2.09 -33.44 -12.47
C ALA A 326 -2.36 -34.94 -12.33
N TYR A 327 -3.16 -35.33 -11.33
CA TYR A 327 -3.58 -36.70 -11.10
C TYR A 327 -4.38 -37.26 -12.28
N ASN A 328 -5.20 -36.42 -12.91
CA ASN A 328 -5.98 -36.78 -14.10
C ASN A 328 -5.18 -36.68 -15.43
N GLY A 329 -3.86 -36.50 -15.36
CA GLY A 329 -2.96 -36.57 -16.50
C GLY A 329 -2.77 -35.25 -17.25
N ALA A 330 -3.18 -34.13 -16.72
CA ALA A 330 -2.89 -32.83 -17.33
C ALA A 330 -1.37 -32.56 -17.42
N PRO A 331 -0.88 -31.99 -18.55
CA PRO A 331 0.54 -31.77 -18.76
C PRO A 331 1.10 -30.72 -17.76
N TRP A 332 2.27 -30.99 -17.22
CA TRP A 332 2.96 -30.09 -16.32
C TRP A 332 3.39 -28.82 -17.04
N LYS A 333 3.20 -27.66 -16.37
CA LYS A 333 3.57 -26.32 -16.86
C LYS A 333 4.71 -25.71 -16.04
N GLY A 334 5.30 -26.46 -15.11
CA GLY A 334 6.38 -26.06 -14.23
C GLY A 334 7.48 -27.10 -14.10
N LEU A 335 8.58 -26.70 -13.43
CA LEU A 335 9.86 -27.44 -13.38
C LEU A 335 9.90 -28.54 -12.32
N ASN A 336 9.00 -28.52 -11.33
CA ASN A 336 8.97 -29.45 -10.19
C ASN A 336 10.30 -29.55 -9.42
N LEU A 337 10.97 -28.42 -9.16
CA LEU A 337 12.28 -28.45 -8.49
C LEU A 337 12.18 -29.00 -7.06
N LEU A 338 11.12 -28.66 -6.31
CA LEU A 338 10.93 -29.16 -4.95
C LEU A 338 10.72 -30.67 -4.91
N GLY A 339 9.83 -31.19 -5.74
CA GLY A 339 9.59 -32.63 -5.82
C GLY A 339 10.82 -33.43 -6.26
N LYS A 340 11.64 -32.88 -7.16
CA LYS A 340 12.94 -33.48 -7.54
C LYS A 340 13.89 -33.59 -6.33
N LEU A 341 13.98 -32.52 -5.50
CA LEU A 341 14.84 -32.53 -4.33
C LEU A 341 14.37 -33.53 -3.27
N HIS A 342 13.06 -33.67 -3.06
CA HIS A 342 12.52 -34.72 -2.16
C HIS A 342 12.86 -36.12 -2.67
N THR A 343 12.76 -36.35 -3.99
CA THR A 343 13.13 -37.65 -4.60
C THR A 343 14.61 -37.93 -4.39
N ILE A 344 15.48 -36.95 -4.61
CA ILE A 344 16.94 -37.06 -4.37
C ILE A 344 17.23 -37.42 -2.91
N LEU A 345 16.65 -36.66 -1.94
CA LEU A 345 16.88 -36.92 -0.51
C LEU A 345 16.39 -38.29 -0.07
N ARG A 346 15.24 -38.75 -0.54
CA ARG A 346 14.77 -40.12 -0.30
C ARG A 346 15.77 -41.15 -0.82
N ASP A 347 16.24 -40.99 -2.07
CA ASP A 347 17.14 -41.94 -2.70
C ASP A 347 18.52 -41.96 -2.00
N GLU A 348 18.99 -40.83 -1.45
CA GLU A 348 20.16 -40.76 -0.58
C GLU A 348 19.95 -41.56 0.72
N LEU A 349 18.80 -41.40 1.39
CA LEU A 349 18.45 -42.12 2.59
C LEU A 349 18.35 -43.64 2.37
N LEU A 350 17.93 -44.06 1.21
CA LEU A 350 17.81 -45.49 0.86
C LEU A 350 19.13 -46.07 0.32
N GLY A 351 20.22 -45.30 0.25
CA GLY A 351 21.51 -45.71 -0.32
C GLY A 351 21.47 -45.97 -1.83
N LEU A 352 20.44 -45.46 -2.52
CA LEU A 352 20.31 -45.54 -3.97
C LEU A 352 21.09 -44.43 -4.70
N ARG A 353 21.57 -43.42 -3.95
CA ARG A 353 22.37 -42.31 -4.42
C ARG A 353 23.34 -41.89 -3.32
N GLU A 354 24.58 -41.55 -3.73
CA GLU A 354 25.57 -40.97 -2.80
C GLU A 354 25.11 -39.57 -2.31
N PRO A 355 25.19 -39.32 -0.98
CA PRO A 355 24.86 -38.03 -0.40
C PRO A 355 25.76 -36.92 -0.94
N GLN A 356 25.17 -35.79 -1.33
CA GLN A 356 25.92 -34.64 -1.83
C GLN A 356 26.32 -33.68 -0.68
N VAL A 357 27.56 -33.21 -0.70
CA VAL A 357 27.99 -32.04 0.09
C VAL A 357 27.79 -30.79 -0.77
N ILE A 358 26.85 -29.97 -0.39
CA ILE A 358 26.45 -28.78 -1.14
C ILE A 358 26.61 -27.56 -0.24
N GLU A 359 27.27 -26.52 -0.76
CA GLU A 359 27.39 -25.22 -0.12
C GLU A 359 26.86 -24.11 -1.03
N ILE A 360 26.25 -23.08 -0.43
CA ILE A 360 25.91 -21.84 -1.15
C ILE A 360 27.16 -21.01 -1.39
N THR A 361 27.18 -20.29 -2.51
CA THR A 361 28.24 -19.33 -2.84
C THR A 361 27.68 -17.93 -2.70
N PRO A 362 28.18 -17.13 -1.72
CA PRO A 362 27.78 -15.74 -1.58
C PRO A 362 28.17 -14.92 -2.82
N ILE A 363 27.37 -13.89 -3.10
CA ILE A 363 27.62 -12.92 -4.17
C ILE A 363 28.94 -12.19 -3.93
N THR A 364 29.72 -11.99 -5.00
CA THR A 364 31.01 -11.31 -4.93
C THR A 364 30.86 -9.79 -4.87
N ASP A 365 31.91 -9.08 -4.42
CA ASP A 365 31.95 -7.62 -4.41
C ASP A 365 31.87 -7.02 -5.82
N GLU A 366 32.35 -7.77 -6.84
CA GLU A 366 32.27 -7.35 -8.25
C GLU A 366 30.82 -7.47 -8.75
N GLU A 367 30.11 -8.56 -8.45
CA GLU A 367 28.71 -8.72 -8.78
C GLU A 367 27.85 -7.67 -8.07
N ILE A 368 28.13 -7.34 -6.78
CA ILE A 368 27.45 -6.27 -6.05
C ILE A 368 27.72 -4.91 -6.71
N ARG A 369 28.97 -4.64 -7.10
CA ARG A 369 29.33 -3.41 -7.84
C ARG A 369 28.61 -3.32 -9.16
N ALA A 370 28.53 -4.39 -9.92
CA ALA A 370 27.81 -4.42 -11.20
C ALA A 370 26.32 -4.12 -11.03
N ILE A 371 25.67 -4.63 -9.97
CA ILE A 371 24.27 -4.33 -9.64
C ILE A 371 24.11 -2.85 -9.26
N LYS A 372 25.06 -2.28 -8.50
CA LYS A 372 25.04 -0.86 -8.08
C LYS A 372 25.39 0.10 -9.21
N GLN A 373 26.16 -0.35 -10.22
CA GLN A 373 26.62 0.47 -11.38
C GLN A 373 25.57 0.62 -12.49
N LYS A 374 24.35 0.17 -12.36
CA LYS A 374 23.28 0.56 -13.31
C LYS A 374 23.20 2.08 -13.33
N ARG A 375 23.79 2.67 -14.37
CA ARG A 375 23.87 4.12 -14.56
C ARG A 375 22.49 4.73 -14.45
N ILE A 376 22.37 5.75 -13.60
CA ILE A 376 21.22 6.66 -13.57
C ILE A 376 21.17 7.33 -14.95
N THR A 377 20.33 6.83 -15.82
CA THR A 377 20.11 7.49 -17.12
C THR A 377 19.22 8.70 -16.87
N LYS A 378 19.81 9.90 -16.97
CA LYS A 378 19.01 11.13 -17.08
C LYS A 378 18.11 10.97 -18.29
N GLY A 379 16.80 11.01 -18.07
CA GLY A 379 15.82 11.08 -19.17
C GLY A 379 16.10 12.34 -19.99
N LYS A 380 15.91 12.27 -21.31
CA LYS A 380 15.95 13.48 -22.15
C LYS A 380 14.72 14.33 -21.85
N ASN A 381 14.89 15.67 -21.80
CA ASN A 381 13.75 16.58 -21.73
C ASN A 381 12.78 16.28 -22.87
N THR A 382 11.51 16.22 -22.55
CA THR A 382 10.44 15.85 -23.50
C THR A 382 9.75 17.10 -24.08
N TYR A 383 9.84 18.22 -23.35
CA TYR A 383 9.14 19.46 -23.70
C TYR A 383 10.14 20.54 -24.14
N SER A 384 9.82 21.21 -25.26
CA SER A 384 10.61 22.34 -25.74
C SER A 384 10.47 23.54 -24.80
N THR A 385 11.58 24.22 -24.52
CA THR A 385 11.62 25.49 -23.78
C THR A 385 11.50 26.72 -24.69
N ASP A 386 11.38 26.54 -26.04
CA ASP A 386 11.35 27.63 -27.02
C ASP A 386 9.95 28.28 -27.11
N GLY A 387 8.94 27.73 -26.41
CA GLY A 387 7.58 28.28 -26.37
C GLY A 387 7.34 29.21 -25.19
N SER A 388 6.07 29.57 -24.98
CA SER A 388 5.63 30.37 -23.83
C SER A 388 5.91 29.61 -22.50
N LEU A 389 6.59 30.27 -21.58
CA LEU A 389 6.93 29.76 -20.25
C LEU A 389 6.04 30.46 -19.20
N VAL A 390 5.33 29.66 -18.40
CA VAL A 390 4.38 30.14 -17.40
C VAL A 390 4.93 29.91 -15.99
N ARG A 391 4.88 30.94 -15.15
CA ARG A 391 5.18 30.86 -13.71
C ARG A 391 3.89 30.78 -12.93
N SER A 392 3.70 29.68 -12.21
CA SER A 392 2.39 29.35 -11.63
C SER A 392 2.47 28.35 -10.48
N VAL A 393 1.44 28.35 -9.66
CA VAL A 393 1.18 27.32 -8.64
C VAL A 393 1.02 25.91 -9.25
N ILE A 394 0.59 25.81 -10.50
CA ILE A 394 0.40 24.51 -11.20
C ILE A 394 1.71 23.73 -11.30
N GLY A 395 2.88 24.38 -11.12
CA GLY A 395 4.17 23.69 -11.12
C GLY A 395 4.28 22.62 -10.01
N GLY A 396 3.73 22.89 -8.83
CA GLY A 396 3.64 21.87 -7.79
C GLY A 396 2.70 20.73 -8.17
N ILE A 397 1.52 21.07 -8.69
CA ILE A 397 0.51 20.09 -9.11
C ILE A 397 1.04 19.16 -10.23
N ILE A 398 1.81 19.68 -11.19
CA ILE A 398 2.48 18.85 -12.20
C ILE A 398 3.50 17.90 -11.56
N GLY A 399 4.22 18.37 -10.55
CA GLY A 399 5.15 17.57 -9.77
C GLY A 399 4.46 16.40 -9.07
N ASP A 400 3.36 16.69 -8.38
CA ASP A 400 2.49 15.68 -7.74
C ASP A 400 2.03 14.62 -8.75
N ILE A 401 1.40 15.04 -9.86
CA ILE A 401 0.92 14.12 -10.89
C ILE A 401 2.05 13.26 -11.48
N ALA A 402 3.23 13.84 -11.70
CA ALA A 402 4.40 13.12 -12.21
C ALA A 402 4.93 12.10 -11.18
N GLY A 403 4.89 12.44 -9.88
CA GLY A 403 5.39 11.62 -8.77
C GLY A 403 4.44 10.50 -8.37
N SER A 404 3.13 10.68 -8.52
CA SER A 404 2.08 9.80 -8.02
C SER A 404 2.24 8.31 -8.39
N SER A 405 2.75 8.01 -9.59
CA SER A 405 3.00 6.65 -10.06
C SER A 405 4.30 6.04 -9.52
N ARG A 406 5.09 6.81 -8.78
CA ARG A 406 6.41 6.46 -8.24
C ARG A 406 6.44 6.37 -6.71
N GLU A 407 5.38 6.77 -6.03
CA GLU A 407 5.27 6.67 -4.58
C GLU A 407 5.43 5.22 -4.12
N GLY A 408 6.39 4.99 -3.20
CA GLY A 408 6.65 3.67 -2.62
C GLY A 408 7.38 2.66 -3.51
N TYR A 409 7.84 3.04 -4.71
CA TYR A 409 8.63 2.16 -5.58
C TYR A 409 10.15 2.33 -5.36
N SER A 410 10.85 1.19 -5.24
CA SER A 410 12.30 1.14 -5.03
C SER A 410 13.14 1.43 -6.30
N ASN A 411 12.52 1.58 -7.47
CA ASN A 411 13.21 1.78 -8.75
C ASN A 411 13.47 3.26 -9.05
N SER A 412 14.26 3.90 -8.21
CA SER A 412 14.77 5.27 -8.43
C SER A 412 15.93 5.36 -9.45
N ASP A 413 16.32 4.25 -10.08
CA ASP A 413 17.53 4.23 -10.94
C ASP A 413 17.32 4.78 -12.35
N SER A 414 16.05 5.03 -12.76
CA SER A 414 15.74 5.59 -14.07
C SER A 414 14.59 6.59 -14.02
N THR A 415 14.70 7.68 -14.77
CA THR A 415 13.58 8.60 -14.99
C THR A 415 12.62 8.03 -16.03
N PRO A 416 11.31 8.30 -15.93
CA PRO A 416 10.38 7.95 -16.99
C PRO A 416 10.73 8.70 -18.28
N GLN A 417 10.51 8.08 -19.43
CA GLN A 417 10.72 8.76 -20.72
C GLN A 417 9.79 9.98 -20.87
N LYS A 418 8.55 9.85 -20.41
CA LYS A 418 7.58 10.96 -20.28
C LYS A 418 7.32 11.23 -18.80
N LEU A 419 7.20 12.49 -18.40
CA LEU A 419 6.87 12.87 -17.01
C LEU A 419 5.47 12.42 -16.64
N LEU A 420 4.49 12.68 -17.50
CA LEU A 420 3.09 12.30 -17.30
C LEU A 420 2.79 11.04 -18.12
N THR A 421 2.27 10.02 -17.46
CA THR A 421 2.03 8.70 -18.05
C THR A 421 0.58 8.27 -17.83
N ALA A 422 0.14 7.21 -18.50
CA ALA A 422 -1.22 6.68 -18.30
C ALA A 422 -1.51 6.24 -16.85
N SER A 423 -0.47 5.98 -16.05
CA SER A 423 -0.59 5.66 -14.62
C SER A 423 -0.48 6.85 -13.67
N SER A 424 -0.24 8.06 -14.20
CA SER A 424 -0.19 9.28 -13.41
C SER A 424 -1.60 9.74 -13.00
N TYR A 425 -1.72 10.32 -11.81
CA TYR A 425 -2.95 10.88 -11.25
C TYR A 425 -2.59 11.96 -10.23
N PHE A 426 -3.51 12.87 -9.88
CA PHE A 426 -3.28 13.80 -8.78
C PHE A 426 -3.46 13.10 -7.41
N THR A 427 -2.74 13.59 -6.39
CA THR A 427 -2.86 13.08 -5.02
C THR A 427 -3.40 14.14 -4.06
N ASP A 428 -3.30 13.87 -2.75
CA ASP A 428 -3.67 14.85 -1.72
C ASP A 428 -2.80 16.12 -1.76
N ASP A 429 -1.60 16.08 -2.32
CA ASP A 429 -0.77 17.25 -2.58
C ASP A 429 -1.50 18.29 -3.44
N SER A 430 -2.02 17.86 -4.58
CA SER A 430 -2.82 18.75 -5.47
C SER A 430 -4.12 19.17 -4.81
N ALA A 431 -4.87 18.23 -4.22
CA ALA A 431 -6.16 18.52 -3.60
C ALA A 431 -6.03 19.57 -2.49
N MET A 432 -5.00 19.45 -1.65
CA MET A 432 -4.74 20.39 -0.56
C MET A 432 -4.14 21.72 -1.05
N THR A 433 -3.34 21.71 -2.12
CA THR A 433 -2.89 22.96 -2.78
C THR A 433 -4.07 23.77 -3.30
N ILE A 434 -5.05 23.10 -3.95
CA ILE A 434 -6.30 23.72 -4.41
C ILE A 434 -7.14 24.22 -3.24
N ALA A 435 -7.26 23.46 -2.15
CA ALA A 435 -7.96 23.91 -0.94
C ALA A 435 -7.40 25.24 -0.39
N VAL A 436 -6.07 25.36 -0.34
CA VAL A 436 -5.40 26.61 0.10
C VAL A 436 -5.59 27.74 -0.91
N ALA A 437 -5.53 27.46 -2.21
CA ALA A 437 -5.78 28.45 -3.25
C ALA A 437 -7.23 28.97 -3.22
N GLU A 438 -8.21 28.08 -3.03
CA GLU A 438 -9.62 28.45 -2.91
C GLU A 438 -9.87 29.30 -1.66
N TRP A 439 -9.30 28.91 -0.52
CA TRP A 439 -9.37 29.73 0.71
C TRP A 439 -8.80 31.14 0.49
N LEU A 440 -7.67 31.24 -0.23
CA LEU A 440 -7.06 32.54 -0.54
C LEU A 440 -7.87 33.36 -1.55
N ASN A 441 -8.63 32.73 -2.45
CA ASN A 441 -9.57 33.41 -3.34
C ASN A 441 -10.76 34.02 -2.58
N ASN A 442 -11.20 33.34 -1.50
CA ASN A 442 -12.42 33.70 -0.76
C ASN A 442 -12.10 34.35 0.60
N ARG A 443 -11.03 35.15 0.68
CA ARG A 443 -10.60 35.80 1.93
C ARG A 443 -11.60 36.77 2.57
N GLU A 444 -12.56 37.22 1.80
CA GLU A 444 -13.64 38.09 2.27
C GLU A 444 -14.74 37.30 3.02
N ASP A 445 -14.77 35.98 2.82
CA ASP A 445 -15.63 35.09 3.58
C ASP A 445 -14.91 34.69 4.88
N ASP A 446 -15.55 34.83 6.03
CA ASP A 446 -14.99 34.45 7.33
C ASP A 446 -14.78 32.92 7.50
N THR A 447 -14.90 32.16 6.42
CA THR A 447 -14.75 30.69 6.42
C THR A 447 -13.29 30.30 6.70
N PRO A 448 -13.01 29.56 7.78
CA PRO A 448 -11.65 29.20 8.14
C PRO A 448 -11.06 28.15 7.17
N LEU A 449 -9.75 28.19 6.95
CA LEU A 449 -9.02 27.24 6.09
C LEU A 449 -9.35 25.77 6.39
N ARG A 450 -9.60 25.44 7.66
CA ARG A 450 -9.97 24.08 8.08
C ARG A 450 -11.14 23.51 7.28
N GLU A 451 -12.16 24.33 7.00
CA GLU A 451 -13.35 23.89 6.27
C GLU A 451 -13.05 23.59 4.80
N TYR A 452 -12.17 24.40 4.16
CA TYR A 452 -11.69 24.12 2.81
C TYR A 452 -10.87 22.82 2.74
N LEU A 453 -9.98 22.58 3.72
CA LEU A 453 -9.20 21.34 3.77
C LEU A 453 -10.11 20.12 3.94
N ILE A 454 -11.12 20.20 4.81
CA ILE A 454 -12.09 19.13 5.02
C ILE A 454 -12.96 18.93 3.77
N LYS A 455 -13.49 20.02 3.18
CA LYS A 455 -14.26 20.00 1.92
C LYS A 455 -13.55 19.23 0.81
N TRP A 456 -12.28 19.54 0.56
CA TRP A 456 -11.50 18.89 -0.50
C TRP A 456 -11.08 17.46 -0.13
N TYR A 457 -10.91 17.15 1.14
CA TYR A 457 -10.74 15.79 1.61
C TYR A 457 -12.02 14.95 1.41
N GLU A 458 -13.18 15.46 1.80
CA GLU A 458 -14.47 14.77 1.62
C GLU A 458 -14.78 14.54 0.15
N LYS A 459 -14.36 15.48 -0.69
CA LYS A 459 -14.54 15.39 -2.14
C LYS A 459 -13.62 14.34 -2.77
N TYR A 460 -12.37 14.22 -2.33
CA TYR A 460 -11.37 13.29 -2.87
C TYR A 460 -10.72 12.39 -1.78
N PRO A 461 -11.51 11.59 -1.04
CA PRO A 461 -11.01 10.86 0.14
C PRO A 461 -9.99 9.76 -0.20
N ASN A 462 -9.88 9.38 -1.47
CA ASN A 462 -8.99 8.34 -1.97
C ASN A 462 -7.70 8.90 -2.60
N ALA A 463 -7.46 10.20 -2.47
CA ALA A 463 -6.31 10.87 -3.09
C ALA A 463 -4.95 10.58 -2.41
N GLY A 464 -4.88 9.69 -1.42
CA GLY A 464 -3.59 9.30 -0.81
C GLY A 464 -3.38 9.76 0.63
N PHE A 465 -4.31 10.50 1.22
CA PHE A 465 -4.21 11.10 2.55
C PHE A 465 -3.64 10.19 3.64
N GLY A 466 -2.70 10.70 4.41
CA GLY A 466 -2.12 10.02 5.57
C GLY A 466 -3.08 9.87 6.75
N GLY A 467 -2.75 8.95 7.68
CA GLY A 467 -3.59 8.63 8.83
C GLY A 467 -3.89 9.81 9.77
N PHE A 468 -2.91 10.66 10.03
CA PHE A 468 -3.07 11.88 10.84
C PHE A 468 -4.00 12.90 10.18
N PHE A 469 -3.91 13.08 8.85
CA PHE A 469 -4.81 13.97 8.14
C PHE A 469 -6.26 13.44 8.13
N LYS A 470 -6.44 12.14 7.96
CA LYS A 470 -7.77 11.50 8.08
C LYS A 470 -8.39 11.69 9.47
N GLU A 471 -7.59 11.66 10.52
CA GLU A 471 -8.10 11.94 11.88
C GLU A 471 -8.40 13.44 12.06
N PHE A 472 -7.56 14.35 11.53
CA PHE A 472 -7.87 15.78 11.46
C PHE A 472 -9.18 16.04 10.71
N ALA A 473 -9.37 15.49 9.52
CA ALA A 473 -10.60 15.69 8.73
C ALA A 473 -11.86 15.19 9.45
N LYS A 474 -11.73 14.15 10.28
CA LYS A 474 -12.84 13.59 11.05
C LYS A 474 -13.16 14.37 12.34
N THR A 475 -12.14 14.92 12.99
CA THR A 475 -12.28 15.58 14.30
C THR A 475 -12.29 17.10 14.21
N GLY A 476 -11.75 17.66 13.15
CA GLY A 476 -11.44 19.08 13.01
C GLY A 476 -10.26 19.55 13.86
N GLU A 477 -9.57 18.64 14.58
CA GLU A 477 -8.49 18.95 15.50
C GLU A 477 -7.12 18.72 14.86
N ALA A 478 -6.22 19.69 14.96
CA ALA A 478 -4.86 19.59 14.47
C ALA A 478 -4.10 18.42 15.12
N GLN A 479 -3.28 17.71 14.36
CA GLN A 479 -2.60 16.50 14.79
C GLN A 479 -1.09 16.74 15.05
N PRO A 480 -0.45 16.01 15.97
CA PRO A 480 0.99 16.08 16.20
C PRO A 480 1.77 15.31 15.12
N SER A 481 1.55 15.68 13.86
CA SER A 481 2.18 15.09 12.70
C SER A 481 3.45 15.85 12.34
N ASN A 482 4.55 15.13 12.08
CA ASN A 482 5.80 15.67 11.54
C ASN A 482 5.89 15.52 10.00
N ALA A 483 4.81 15.11 9.35
CA ALA A 483 4.76 14.92 7.90
C ALA A 483 4.77 16.26 7.14
N ASN A 484 5.08 16.17 5.85
CA ASN A 484 5.23 17.30 4.94
C ASN A 484 3.91 17.92 4.44
N GLY A 485 2.74 17.46 4.94
CA GLY A 485 1.43 17.90 4.47
C GLY A 485 1.17 19.42 4.55
N GLY A 486 1.86 20.13 5.45
CA GLY A 486 1.87 21.60 5.47
C GLY A 486 2.81 22.22 4.43
N ALA A 487 3.87 21.53 4.04
CA ALA A 487 4.87 22.01 3.07
C ALA A 487 4.44 21.80 1.61
N MET A 488 3.85 20.64 1.29
CA MET A 488 3.43 20.28 -0.06
C MET A 488 2.39 21.25 -0.64
N ARG A 489 1.50 21.79 0.19
CA ARG A 489 0.39 22.68 -0.20
C ARG A 489 0.67 24.18 -0.01
N VAL A 490 1.90 24.58 0.34
CA VAL A 490 2.24 25.95 0.78
C VAL A 490 2.37 26.95 -0.37
N ALA A 491 2.52 26.48 -1.60
CA ALA A 491 2.81 27.33 -2.78
C ALA A 491 1.85 28.51 -2.95
N PRO A 492 0.52 28.38 -2.83
CA PRO A 492 -0.38 29.52 -2.92
C PRO A 492 -0.08 30.64 -1.90
N CYS A 493 0.26 30.26 -0.68
CA CYS A 493 0.63 31.22 0.39
C CYS A 493 1.93 31.97 0.06
N ALA A 494 2.93 31.28 -0.44
CA ALA A 494 4.23 31.86 -0.80
C ALA A 494 4.11 32.84 -1.99
N LEU A 495 3.27 32.52 -2.99
CA LEU A 495 3.04 33.33 -4.19
C LEU A 495 2.23 34.61 -3.90
N GLN A 496 1.25 34.52 -3.02
CA GLN A 496 0.41 35.67 -2.61
C GLN A 496 1.15 36.63 -1.69
N ALA A 497 2.21 36.20 -1.02
CA ALA A 497 2.93 37.04 -0.06
C ALA A 497 3.69 38.19 -0.75
N SER A 498 3.54 39.40 -0.21
CA SER A 498 4.26 40.59 -0.70
C SER A 498 5.75 40.63 -0.27
N ILE A 499 6.05 40.10 0.92
CA ILE A 499 7.40 40.01 1.49
C ILE A 499 7.66 38.64 2.11
N LEU A 500 8.94 38.29 2.29
CA LEU A 500 9.34 36.98 2.81
C LEU A 500 8.73 36.68 4.19
N ASN A 501 8.73 37.65 5.09
CA ASN A 501 8.13 37.48 6.42
C ASN A 501 6.64 37.10 6.36
N SER A 502 5.90 37.68 5.42
CA SER A 502 4.49 37.33 5.20
C SER A 502 4.37 35.89 4.64
N ALA A 503 5.27 35.49 3.74
CA ALA A 503 5.30 34.13 3.24
C ALA A 503 5.52 33.10 4.36
N LEU A 504 6.48 33.35 5.25
CA LEU A 504 6.75 32.51 6.43
C LEU A 504 5.55 32.46 7.39
N LYS A 505 4.92 33.60 7.65
CA LYS A 505 3.73 33.67 8.52
C LYS A 505 2.55 32.89 7.92
N TYR A 506 2.27 33.05 6.65
CA TYR A 506 1.18 32.33 5.99
C TYR A 506 1.47 30.83 5.91
N ALA A 507 2.73 30.44 5.71
CA ALA A 507 3.16 29.05 5.76
C ALA A 507 2.89 28.41 7.12
N GLU A 508 3.23 29.12 8.21
CA GLU A 508 2.92 28.66 9.56
C GLU A 508 1.41 28.57 9.79
N MET A 509 0.66 29.64 9.49
CA MET A 509 -0.79 29.71 9.69
C MET A 509 -1.54 28.55 9.02
N GLN A 510 -1.21 28.22 7.76
CA GLN A 510 -1.86 27.13 7.04
C GLN A 510 -1.40 25.76 7.54
N CYS A 511 -0.15 25.62 8.02
CA CYS A 511 0.39 24.37 8.51
C CYS A 511 -0.26 23.96 9.84
N VAL A 512 -0.32 24.87 10.82
CA VAL A 512 -0.81 24.57 12.18
C VAL A 512 -2.28 24.18 12.23
N VAL A 513 -3.04 24.43 11.17
CA VAL A 513 -4.45 23.98 11.05
C VAL A 513 -4.56 22.47 11.16
N SER A 514 -3.57 21.72 10.67
CA SER A 514 -3.60 20.24 10.61
C SER A 514 -2.34 19.56 11.18
N HIS A 515 -1.16 20.26 11.21
CA HIS A 515 0.14 19.71 11.63
C HIS A 515 0.77 20.64 12.66
N THR A 516 1.03 20.16 13.87
CA THR A 516 1.45 21.01 15.01
C THR A 516 2.92 20.86 15.41
N THR A 517 3.66 19.91 14.81
CA THR A 517 5.07 19.74 15.20
C THR A 517 5.97 20.81 14.60
N LYS A 518 7.06 21.11 15.32
CA LYS A 518 8.07 22.06 14.85
C LYS A 518 8.63 21.66 13.47
N GLU A 519 8.88 20.37 13.26
CA GLU A 519 9.41 19.84 11.99
C GLU A 519 8.48 20.13 10.80
N ALA A 520 7.17 19.92 10.95
CA ALA A 520 6.21 20.20 9.90
C ALA A 520 6.10 21.72 9.61
N ILE A 521 6.12 22.54 10.65
CA ILE A 521 6.06 24.00 10.54
C ILE A 521 7.34 24.54 9.88
N ASP A 522 8.51 24.10 10.31
CA ASP A 522 9.79 24.50 9.72
C ASP A 522 9.89 24.06 8.25
N GLY A 523 9.40 22.84 7.91
CA GLY A 523 9.33 22.37 6.54
C GLY A 523 8.45 23.26 5.65
N ALA A 524 7.26 23.60 6.12
CA ALA A 524 6.36 24.50 5.38
C ALA A 524 6.98 25.89 5.18
N LYS A 525 7.64 26.44 6.22
CA LYS A 525 8.35 27.72 6.12
C LYS A 525 9.53 27.66 5.17
N ALA A 526 10.31 26.58 5.19
CA ALA A 526 11.48 26.42 4.32
C ALA A 526 11.06 26.37 2.82
N ILE A 527 10.03 25.59 2.49
CA ILE A 527 9.51 25.53 1.12
C ILE A 527 8.89 26.87 0.71
N ALA A 528 8.12 27.52 1.58
CA ALA A 528 7.57 28.86 1.29
C ALA A 528 8.67 29.90 1.05
N ALA A 529 9.75 29.87 1.87
CA ALA A 529 10.90 30.75 1.66
C ALA A 529 11.58 30.51 0.32
N ALA A 530 11.80 29.25 -0.05
CA ALA A 530 12.41 28.89 -1.33
C ALA A 530 11.59 29.37 -2.51
N ILE A 531 10.27 29.12 -2.49
CA ILE A 531 9.33 29.59 -3.54
C ILE A 531 9.32 31.13 -3.64
N HIS A 532 9.19 31.81 -2.51
CA HIS A 532 9.11 33.28 -2.48
C HIS A 532 10.42 33.93 -2.94
N LEU A 533 11.59 33.44 -2.48
CA LEU A 533 12.89 33.89 -2.95
C LEU A 533 13.07 33.64 -4.44
N ALA A 534 12.73 32.46 -4.94
CA ALA A 534 12.76 32.12 -6.35
C ALA A 534 11.96 33.12 -7.18
N MET A 535 10.70 33.35 -6.84
CA MET A 535 9.80 34.31 -7.50
C MET A 535 10.35 35.73 -7.50
N ARG A 536 10.71 36.26 -6.31
CA ARG A 536 11.15 37.64 -6.12
C ARG A 536 12.49 37.92 -6.81
N ARG A 537 13.45 37.00 -6.71
CA ARG A 537 14.77 37.16 -7.31
C ARG A 537 14.74 37.05 -8.83
N THR A 538 13.89 36.18 -9.35
CA THR A 538 13.63 36.10 -10.81
C THR A 538 13.02 37.43 -11.31
N ALA A 539 12.02 37.99 -10.61
CA ALA A 539 11.46 39.28 -10.97
C ALA A 539 12.45 40.46 -10.88
N GLN A 540 13.49 40.33 -10.05
CA GLN A 540 14.60 41.29 -9.92
C GLN A 540 15.69 41.07 -10.99
N GLY A 541 15.56 40.12 -11.92
CA GLY A 541 16.52 39.82 -12.97
C GLY A 541 17.82 39.13 -12.47
N LYS A 542 17.81 38.52 -11.26
CA LYS A 542 18.98 37.76 -10.81
C LYS A 542 19.17 36.51 -11.66
N THR A 543 20.43 36.11 -11.83
CA THR A 543 20.78 34.89 -12.54
C THR A 543 20.38 33.66 -11.70
N GLU A 544 20.10 32.55 -12.38
CA GLU A 544 19.81 31.26 -11.75
C GLU A 544 20.82 30.90 -10.66
N LYS A 545 22.10 31.02 -10.95
CA LYS A 545 23.21 30.74 -10.01
C LYS A 545 23.11 31.60 -8.73
N GLN A 546 22.76 32.88 -8.87
CA GLN A 546 22.59 33.79 -7.74
C GLN A 546 21.37 33.38 -6.91
N ILE A 547 20.26 33.04 -7.57
CA ILE A 547 19.03 32.63 -6.90
C ILE A 547 19.26 31.35 -6.10
N LYS A 548 19.86 30.32 -6.71
CA LYS A 548 20.20 29.05 -6.05
C LYS A 548 21.10 29.25 -4.85
N LYS A 549 22.15 30.06 -4.98
CA LYS A 549 23.07 30.36 -3.88
C LYS A 549 22.33 31.03 -2.72
N GLU A 550 21.47 32.02 -3.01
CA GLU A 550 20.72 32.74 -1.96
C GLU A 550 19.70 31.86 -1.25
N ILE A 551 18.96 31.02 -2.01
CA ILE A 551 18.04 30.05 -1.43
C ILE A 551 18.79 29.06 -0.53
N LYS A 552 19.91 28.47 -1.03
CA LYS A 552 20.70 27.52 -0.25
C LYS A 552 21.17 28.13 1.07
N SER A 553 21.86 29.29 1.03
CA SER A 553 22.36 29.94 2.24
C SER A 553 21.22 30.27 3.20
N TYR A 554 20.12 30.83 2.71
CA TYR A 554 18.98 31.18 3.56
C TYR A 554 18.38 29.98 4.29
N ILE A 555 18.20 28.85 3.57
CA ILE A 555 17.60 27.63 4.14
C ILE A 555 18.54 26.96 5.15
N GLU A 556 19.84 26.86 4.85
CA GLU A 556 20.85 26.31 5.76
C GLU A 556 20.97 27.14 7.06
N GLU A 557 20.99 28.46 6.94
CA GLU A 557 21.12 29.38 8.08
C GLU A 557 19.88 29.43 8.99
N ASN A 558 18.67 29.34 8.43
CA ASN A 558 17.43 29.54 9.18
C ASN A 558 16.72 28.26 9.61
N PHE A 559 16.97 27.14 8.91
CA PHE A 559 16.30 25.86 9.17
C PHE A 559 17.28 24.72 9.48
N GLY A 560 18.59 24.93 9.32
CA GLY A 560 19.62 23.95 9.63
C GLY A 560 19.62 22.72 8.71
N TYR A 561 19.07 22.83 7.51
CA TYR A 561 19.07 21.72 6.55
C TYR A 561 20.45 21.57 5.92
N ASN A 562 20.93 20.32 5.78
CA ASN A 562 22.15 20.03 5.00
C ASN A 562 21.76 19.88 3.53
N LEU A 563 22.17 20.85 2.68
CA LEU A 563 21.91 20.86 1.26
C LEU A 563 23.16 20.55 0.41
N ASP A 564 24.21 19.98 1.01
CA ASP A 564 25.47 19.56 0.35
C ASP A 564 25.55 18.05 0.04
N MET A 565 24.47 17.30 0.30
CA MET A 565 24.44 15.86 -0.02
C MET A 565 24.48 15.62 -1.52
N THR A 566 25.19 14.57 -1.95
CA THR A 566 25.18 14.14 -3.36
C THR A 566 23.87 13.40 -3.69
N LEU A 567 23.56 13.28 -4.98
CA LEU A 567 22.40 12.50 -5.43
C LEU A 567 22.51 11.04 -4.98
N GLU A 568 23.71 10.47 -5.03
CA GLU A 568 24.02 9.10 -4.60
C GLU A 568 23.73 8.91 -3.10
N ASP A 569 24.12 9.87 -2.25
CA ASP A 569 23.83 9.82 -0.80
C ASP A 569 22.31 9.86 -0.54
N ILE A 570 21.59 10.74 -1.24
CA ILE A 570 20.13 10.85 -1.12
C ILE A 570 19.46 9.55 -1.55
N GLN A 571 19.86 8.98 -2.68
CA GLN A 571 19.32 7.71 -3.17
C GLN A 571 19.64 6.55 -2.23
N ALA A 572 20.84 6.48 -1.70
CA ALA A 572 21.22 5.47 -0.72
C ALA A 572 20.35 5.56 0.55
N ARG A 573 20.13 6.80 1.04
CA ARG A 573 19.25 7.05 2.18
C ARG A 573 17.78 6.66 1.89
N SER A 574 17.26 7.06 0.74
CA SER A 574 15.89 6.71 0.33
C SER A 574 15.68 5.20 0.20
N LYS A 575 16.60 4.49 -0.45
CA LYS A 575 16.59 3.03 -0.60
C LYS A 575 16.62 2.33 0.76
N ARG A 576 17.42 2.84 1.69
CA ARG A 576 17.46 2.33 3.05
C ARG A 576 16.11 2.49 3.76
N LEU A 577 15.50 3.69 3.75
CA LEU A 577 14.22 3.97 4.39
C LEU A 577 13.06 3.16 3.75
N GLN A 578 13.08 2.99 2.42
CA GLN A 578 12.11 2.12 1.74
C GLN A 578 12.22 0.66 2.18
N PHE A 579 13.44 0.17 2.35
CA PHE A 579 13.71 -1.17 2.85
C PHE A 579 13.22 -1.35 4.29
N GLU A 580 13.51 -0.40 5.17
CA GLU A 580 13.03 -0.36 6.56
C GLU A 580 11.49 -0.31 6.62
N LYS A 581 10.85 0.51 5.76
CA LYS A 581 9.38 0.56 5.61
C LYS A 581 8.81 -0.78 5.14
N ALA A 582 9.47 -1.46 4.22
CA ALA A 582 9.06 -2.77 3.74
C ALA A 582 9.11 -3.81 4.86
N ILE A 583 10.19 -3.84 5.67
CA ILE A 583 10.30 -4.70 6.85
C ILE A 583 9.14 -4.40 7.83
N TYR A 584 8.90 -3.13 8.16
CA TYR A 584 7.79 -2.74 9.03
C TYR A 584 6.43 -3.20 8.49
N ASN A 585 6.17 -3.04 7.20
CA ASN A 585 4.91 -3.46 6.59
C ASN A 585 4.70 -4.97 6.65
N ILE A 586 5.77 -5.75 6.55
CA ILE A 586 5.73 -7.21 6.59
C ILE A 586 5.61 -7.74 8.02
N THR A 587 6.42 -7.23 8.93
CA THR A 587 6.60 -7.79 10.28
C THR A 587 5.88 -7.03 11.38
N GLY A 588 5.58 -5.74 11.17
CA GLY A 588 5.12 -4.82 12.21
C GLY A 588 6.21 -4.32 13.15
N ILE A 589 7.48 -4.64 12.88
CA ILE A 589 8.64 -4.26 13.69
C ILE A 589 9.23 -2.97 13.12
N GLU A 590 9.38 -1.95 13.98
CA GLU A 590 10.13 -0.75 13.64
C GLU A 590 11.62 -1.00 13.82
N THR A 591 12.42 -0.68 12.81
CA THR A 591 13.88 -0.68 12.93
C THR A 591 14.33 0.57 13.69
N PRO A 592 15.35 0.51 14.55
CA PRO A 592 15.88 1.69 15.21
C PRO A 592 16.36 2.73 14.20
N GLY A 593 15.92 3.98 14.40
CA GLY A 593 16.21 5.07 13.46
C GLY A 593 15.29 5.12 12.24
N TYR A 594 14.23 4.31 12.20
CA TYR A 594 13.18 4.44 11.18
C TYR A 594 12.61 5.85 11.17
N GLN A 595 12.66 6.48 10.02
CA GLN A 595 12.02 7.78 9.76
C GLN A 595 10.95 7.58 8.71
N ASN A 596 9.77 8.16 8.95
CA ASN A 596 8.74 8.18 7.92
C ASN A 596 9.24 8.98 6.71
N MET A 597 9.14 8.42 5.50
CA MET A 597 9.60 9.06 4.26
C MET A 597 8.85 10.36 3.96
N SER A 598 7.60 10.50 4.43
CA SER A 598 6.82 11.74 4.36
C SER A 598 7.14 12.74 5.48
N SER A 599 8.14 12.50 6.34
CA SER A 599 8.61 13.48 7.32
C SER A 599 9.09 14.75 6.61
N ALA A 600 8.66 15.92 7.10
CA ALA A 600 9.07 17.22 6.55
C ALA A 600 10.58 17.44 6.64
N ALA A 601 11.22 16.99 7.73
CA ALA A 601 12.67 17.07 7.91
C ALA A 601 13.47 16.26 6.89
N LEU A 602 12.83 15.29 6.21
CA LEU A 602 13.44 14.47 5.18
C LEU A 602 13.09 14.94 3.77
N SER A 603 11.79 15.11 3.46
CA SER A 603 11.29 15.39 2.12
C SER A 603 11.51 16.84 1.68
N CYS A 604 11.42 17.83 2.60
CA CYS A 604 11.60 19.23 2.24
C CYS A 604 13.03 19.56 1.77
N PRO A 605 14.12 19.16 2.48
CA PRO A 605 15.47 19.36 1.93
C PRO A 605 15.69 18.61 0.64
N MET A 606 15.13 17.40 0.43
CA MET A 606 15.24 16.68 -0.84
C MET A 606 14.59 17.46 -2.00
N ALA A 607 13.42 18.06 -1.78
CA ALA A 607 12.77 18.90 -2.78
C ALA A 607 13.58 20.14 -3.16
N ILE A 608 14.16 20.82 -2.16
CA ILE A 608 15.05 21.97 -2.40
C ILE A 608 16.30 21.53 -3.18
N MET A 609 16.91 20.40 -2.80
CA MET A 609 18.09 19.87 -3.50
C MET A 609 17.79 19.46 -4.93
N ALA A 610 16.61 18.88 -5.22
CA ALA A 610 16.17 18.56 -6.58
C ALA A 610 16.15 19.83 -7.47
N PHE A 611 15.65 20.94 -6.93
CA PHE A 611 15.70 22.24 -7.60
C PHE A 611 17.16 22.75 -7.74
N LEU A 612 17.98 22.68 -6.68
CA LEU A 612 19.36 23.17 -6.72
C LEU A 612 20.24 22.44 -7.75
N MET A 613 19.98 21.15 -7.99
CA MET A 613 20.68 20.31 -8.96
C MET A 613 20.21 20.48 -10.41
N SER A 614 18.99 21.02 -10.63
CA SER A 614 18.38 21.11 -11.96
C SER A 614 18.82 22.33 -12.74
N ASN A 615 18.67 22.32 -14.08
CA ASN A 615 18.93 23.47 -14.97
C ASN A 615 17.67 23.92 -15.73
N ASN A 616 16.55 23.26 -15.52
CA ASN A 616 15.23 23.59 -16.05
C ASN A 616 14.14 22.95 -15.20
N TYR A 617 12.88 23.28 -15.48
CA TYR A 617 11.73 22.80 -14.72
C TYR A 617 11.60 21.26 -14.76
N GLU A 618 11.72 20.67 -15.96
CA GLU A 618 11.58 19.22 -16.14
C GLU A 618 12.66 18.43 -15.40
N GLU A 619 13.90 18.93 -15.36
CA GLU A 619 14.98 18.32 -14.59
C GLU A 619 14.70 18.35 -13.09
N ALA A 620 14.10 19.41 -12.53
CA ALA A 620 13.75 19.46 -11.12
C ALA A 620 12.78 18.32 -10.74
N ILE A 621 11.77 18.11 -11.57
CA ILE A 621 10.85 16.99 -11.38
C ILE A 621 11.59 15.65 -11.51
N ARG A 622 12.42 15.47 -12.55
CA ARG A 622 13.17 14.22 -12.76
C ARG A 622 14.12 13.89 -11.61
N TYR A 623 14.82 14.87 -11.05
CA TYR A 623 15.64 14.66 -9.85
C TYR A 623 14.79 14.20 -8.66
N SER A 624 13.62 14.80 -8.43
CA SER A 624 12.68 14.37 -7.38
C SER A 624 12.29 12.90 -7.54
N LEU A 625 11.97 12.47 -8.77
CA LEU A 625 11.54 11.09 -9.05
C LEU A 625 12.67 10.06 -8.84
N ILE A 626 13.92 10.40 -9.10
CA ILE A 626 15.07 9.48 -8.94
C ILE A 626 15.68 9.53 -7.53
N MET A 627 15.39 10.56 -6.74
CA MET A 627 15.76 10.60 -5.32
C MET A 627 15.01 9.54 -4.50
N GLY A 628 13.83 9.15 -4.96
CA GLY A 628 12.97 8.20 -4.25
C GLY A 628 12.33 8.79 -3.00
N GLY A 629 11.72 7.95 -2.18
CA GLY A 629 11.01 8.41 -0.98
C GLY A 629 9.55 8.73 -1.29
N ASP A 630 9.06 9.85 -0.78
CA ASP A 630 7.73 10.43 -0.97
C ASP A 630 7.73 11.25 -2.28
N ALA A 631 7.75 10.54 -3.41
CA ALA A 631 8.15 11.08 -4.70
C ALA A 631 7.18 12.14 -5.25
N ASP A 632 5.88 12.02 -4.98
CA ASP A 632 4.83 12.97 -5.33
C ASP A 632 4.99 14.28 -4.54
N SER A 633 5.07 14.21 -3.22
CA SER A 633 5.29 15.38 -2.37
C SER A 633 6.63 16.08 -2.65
N ILE A 634 7.72 15.30 -2.83
CA ILE A 634 9.04 15.88 -3.17
C ILE A 634 8.97 16.59 -4.50
N ALA A 635 8.34 15.98 -5.52
CA ALA A 635 8.21 16.59 -6.84
C ALA A 635 7.22 17.78 -6.84
N CYS A 636 6.17 17.73 -6.02
CA CYS A 636 5.26 18.85 -5.80
C CYS A 636 5.99 20.09 -5.25
N MET A 637 6.76 19.91 -4.18
CA MET A 637 7.53 20.99 -3.58
C MET A 637 8.63 21.51 -4.50
N ALA A 638 9.40 20.62 -5.15
CA ALA A 638 10.48 21.00 -6.09
C ALA A 638 9.92 21.72 -7.32
N GLY A 639 8.81 21.23 -7.87
CA GLY A 639 8.10 21.85 -9.01
C GLY A 639 7.57 23.22 -8.66
N SER A 640 7.07 23.43 -7.45
CA SER A 640 6.63 24.74 -6.94
C SER A 640 7.77 25.78 -6.94
N ILE A 641 8.98 25.37 -6.55
CA ILE A 641 10.16 26.24 -6.54
C ILE A 641 10.66 26.49 -7.97
N ALA A 642 10.86 25.41 -8.74
CA ALA A 642 11.44 25.42 -10.08
C ALA A 642 10.62 26.25 -11.07
N ALA A 643 9.28 26.18 -10.96
CA ALA A 643 8.34 26.96 -11.78
C ALA A 643 8.60 28.47 -11.70
N GLN A 644 9.06 28.96 -10.55
CA GLN A 644 9.28 30.41 -10.34
C GLN A 644 10.59 30.90 -10.98
N VAL A 645 11.57 30.01 -11.14
CA VAL A 645 12.85 30.36 -11.79
C VAL A 645 12.79 30.11 -13.28
N TYR A 646 12.42 28.91 -13.66
CA TYR A 646 12.51 28.44 -15.04
C TYR A 646 11.24 28.74 -15.88
N GLY A 647 10.07 28.84 -15.22
CA GLY A 647 8.79 28.74 -15.90
C GLY A 647 8.49 27.32 -16.38
N ILE A 648 7.25 27.07 -16.74
CA ILE A 648 6.71 25.78 -17.18
C ILE A 648 6.35 25.88 -18.65
N PRO A 649 6.76 24.94 -19.52
CA PRO A 649 6.32 24.89 -20.91
C PRO A 649 4.79 24.76 -21.00
N GLN A 650 4.13 25.59 -21.83
CA GLN A 650 2.67 25.59 -21.98
C GLN A 650 2.12 24.19 -22.33
N GLN A 651 2.81 23.45 -23.20
CA GLN A 651 2.41 22.10 -23.57
C GLN A 651 2.36 21.15 -22.37
N LEU A 652 3.29 21.27 -21.41
CA LEU A 652 3.28 20.47 -20.21
C LEU A 652 2.11 20.81 -19.29
N ILE A 653 1.74 22.09 -19.20
CA ILE A 653 0.54 22.56 -18.50
C ILE A 653 -0.71 21.94 -19.14
N ASP A 654 -0.84 22.05 -20.46
CA ASP A 654 -1.97 21.50 -21.21
C ASP A 654 -2.11 19.98 -21.03
N ASP A 655 -0.99 19.27 -20.98
CA ASP A 655 -0.97 17.84 -20.72
C ASP A 655 -1.37 17.51 -19.26
N ALA A 656 -0.97 18.33 -18.31
CA ALA A 656 -1.29 18.13 -16.89
C ALA A 656 -2.77 18.44 -16.57
N LEU A 657 -3.36 19.46 -17.18
CA LEU A 657 -4.77 19.83 -16.98
C LEU A 657 -5.75 18.68 -17.29
N VAL A 658 -5.32 17.69 -18.09
CA VAL A 658 -6.11 16.48 -18.38
C VAL A 658 -6.34 15.62 -17.13
N TYR A 659 -5.42 15.68 -16.17
CA TYR A 659 -5.47 14.87 -14.94
C TYR A 659 -6.27 15.55 -13.82
N LEU A 660 -6.70 16.82 -14.02
CA LEU A 660 -7.40 17.60 -13.00
C LEU A 660 -8.91 17.66 -13.27
N PRO A 661 -9.74 17.47 -12.25
CA PRO A 661 -11.17 17.80 -12.29
C PRO A 661 -11.40 19.26 -12.67
N ILE A 662 -12.51 19.52 -13.33
CA ILE A 662 -12.87 20.86 -13.84
C ILE A 662 -12.87 21.91 -12.72
N GLU A 663 -13.41 21.58 -11.57
CA GLU A 663 -13.47 22.47 -10.41
C GLU A 663 -12.08 22.84 -9.85
N MET A 664 -11.11 21.95 -9.91
CA MET A 664 -9.72 22.29 -9.54
C MET A 664 -9.15 23.32 -10.52
N VAL A 665 -9.42 23.14 -11.82
CA VAL A 665 -9.00 24.07 -12.85
C VAL A 665 -9.69 25.44 -12.69
N GLU A 666 -10.97 25.47 -12.29
CA GLU A 666 -11.72 26.70 -12.02
C GLU A 666 -11.13 27.47 -10.83
N VAL A 667 -10.76 26.78 -9.74
CA VAL A 667 -10.05 27.41 -8.61
C VAL A 667 -8.72 28.02 -9.08
N LEU A 668 -7.94 27.30 -9.89
CA LEU A 668 -6.68 27.82 -10.46
C LEU A 668 -6.91 29.04 -11.35
N ARG A 669 -7.93 29.06 -12.18
CA ARG A 669 -8.29 30.21 -13.02
C ARG A 669 -8.62 31.45 -12.20
N THR A 670 -9.33 31.29 -11.11
CA THR A 670 -9.65 32.37 -10.18
C THR A 670 -8.40 32.86 -9.45
N PHE A 671 -7.54 31.92 -9.02
CA PHE A 671 -6.32 32.22 -8.27
C PHE A 671 -5.26 32.94 -9.14
N GLU A 672 -5.10 32.52 -10.38
CA GLU A 672 -4.12 33.06 -11.34
C GLU A 672 -4.80 33.43 -12.68
N PRO A 673 -5.65 34.46 -12.75
CA PRO A 673 -6.46 34.75 -13.93
C PRO A 673 -5.63 35.09 -15.17
N LYS A 674 -4.38 35.48 -14.99
CA LYS A 674 -3.45 35.82 -16.09
C LYS A 674 -2.99 34.60 -16.89
N ASN A 675 -3.05 33.39 -16.27
CA ASN A 675 -2.50 32.17 -16.87
C ASN A 675 -3.49 31.44 -17.77
N ASN A 676 -4.74 31.88 -17.87
CA ASN A 676 -5.79 31.40 -18.78
C ASN A 676 -5.87 29.83 -18.85
N PHE A 677 -5.92 29.18 -17.71
CA PHE A 677 -6.11 27.72 -17.66
C PHE A 677 -7.46 27.33 -18.25
N ALA A 678 -7.47 26.46 -19.24
CA ALA A 678 -8.70 26.00 -19.89
C ALA A 678 -9.00 24.57 -19.43
N PRO A 679 -10.17 24.31 -18.80
CA PRO A 679 -10.59 22.96 -18.47
C PRO A 679 -10.58 22.07 -19.72
N LYS A 680 -9.98 20.90 -19.63
CA LYS A 680 -9.96 19.92 -20.73
C LYS A 680 -11.09 18.92 -20.54
N ARG A 681 -11.96 18.76 -21.56
CA ARG A 681 -13.02 17.75 -21.59
C ARG A 681 -12.49 16.38 -21.97
N ILE A 682 -11.41 15.97 -21.31
CA ILE A 682 -10.71 14.73 -21.57
C ILE A 682 -10.86 13.81 -20.36
N THR A 683 -11.29 12.57 -20.58
CA THR A 683 -11.31 11.53 -19.54
C THR A 683 -9.88 11.26 -19.07
N PRO A 684 -9.56 11.43 -17.78
CA PRO A 684 -8.24 11.12 -17.26
C PRO A 684 -7.91 9.62 -17.40
N PRO A 685 -6.64 9.26 -17.63
CA PRO A 685 -6.24 7.85 -17.78
C PRO A 685 -6.59 6.98 -16.59
N GLU A 686 -6.42 7.47 -15.36
CA GLU A 686 -6.64 6.76 -14.09
C GLU A 686 -7.90 7.24 -13.34
N ILE A 687 -8.95 7.61 -14.07
CA ILE A 687 -10.22 8.10 -13.49
C ILE A 687 -10.78 7.17 -12.39
N SER A 688 -10.50 5.87 -12.45
CA SER A 688 -10.96 4.89 -11.46
C SER A 688 -10.39 5.12 -10.05
N LYS A 689 -9.32 5.91 -9.90
CA LYS A 689 -8.68 6.18 -8.60
C LYS A 689 -9.35 7.30 -7.82
N TRP A 690 -9.98 8.25 -8.50
CA TRP A 690 -10.50 9.47 -7.87
C TRP A 690 -11.94 9.87 -8.22
N THR A 691 -12.70 9.01 -8.91
CA THR A 691 -14.13 9.27 -9.18
C THR A 691 -14.95 9.37 -7.90
N GLU A 692 -15.83 10.37 -7.85
CA GLU A 692 -16.67 10.76 -6.73
C GLU A 692 -18.17 10.60 -6.98
N ARG A 693 -18.96 11.05 -5.97
CA ARG A 693 -20.40 11.20 -6.10
C ARG A 693 -20.70 12.16 -7.27
N GLY A 694 -21.43 11.69 -8.28
CA GLY A 694 -21.72 12.43 -9.50
C GLY A 694 -20.72 12.22 -10.64
N GLU A 695 -19.59 11.51 -10.41
CA GLU A 695 -18.66 11.12 -11.46
C GLU A 695 -18.98 9.70 -11.94
N ILE A 696 -19.47 9.58 -13.16
CA ILE A 696 -19.95 8.33 -13.74
C ILE A 696 -18.95 7.79 -14.78
N ILE A 697 -18.52 6.55 -14.63
CA ILE A 697 -17.69 5.88 -15.63
C ILE A 697 -18.60 5.29 -16.71
N VAL A 698 -18.41 5.68 -17.96
CA VAL A 698 -19.14 5.12 -19.11
C VAL A 698 -18.27 4.07 -19.81
N TYR A 699 -18.82 2.88 -20.01
CA TYR A 699 -18.10 1.73 -20.57
C TYR A 699 -18.96 0.94 -21.55
N GLY A 700 -18.31 0.17 -22.42
CA GLY A 700 -19.00 -0.80 -23.28
C GLY A 700 -19.34 -2.07 -22.53
N LYS A 701 -20.61 -2.51 -22.57
CA LYS A 701 -21.10 -3.77 -21.96
C LYS A 701 -21.52 -4.79 -23.01
N GLY A 702 -21.54 -6.09 -22.64
CA GLY A 702 -22.20 -7.16 -23.37
C GLY A 702 -23.68 -7.25 -22.96
N ASP A 703 -24.46 -8.02 -23.72
CA ASP A 703 -25.80 -8.41 -23.31
C ASP A 703 -25.70 -9.49 -22.22
N GLU A 704 -25.51 -9.11 -20.99
CA GLU A 704 -25.97 -9.94 -19.87
C GLU A 704 -27.44 -9.56 -19.63
N GLU A 705 -28.33 -10.34 -20.22
CA GLU A 705 -29.75 -10.27 -19.99
C GLU A 705 -30.02 -10.52 -18.50
N ASN A 706 -30.56 -9.51 -17.82
CA ASN A 706 -31.40 -9.79 -16.65
C ASN A 706 -32.73 -10.34 -17.19
N GLU A 707 -33.14 -11.50 -16.68
CA GLU A 707 -34.32 -12.29 -17.14
C GLU A 707 -35.69 -11.54 -17.11
N ASP A 708 -35.72 -10.25 -16.80
CA ASP A 708 -36.95 -9.47 -16.62
C ASP A 708 -37.20 -8.39 -17.69
N GLY A 709 -36.50 -8.39 -18.83
CA GLY A 709 -36.91 -7.65 -20.03
C GLY A 709 -37.07 -6.12 -19.87
N VAL A 710 -36.66 -5.52 -18.80
CA VAL A 710 -36.67 -4.07 -18.57
C VAL A 710 -35.28 -3.53 -18.87
N GLN A 711 -35.19 -2.74 -19.92
CA GLN A 711 -34.02 -1.85 -20.19
C GLN A 711 -33.95 -0.81 -19.07
N GLU A 712 -33.52 -1.22 -17.89
CA GLU A 712 -33.09 -0.26 -16.89
C GLU A 712 -31.70 0.26 -17.30
N THR A 713 -31.70 1.38 -17.97
CA THR A 713 -30.56 2.29 -18.14
C THR A 713 -30.21 2.84 -16.75
N ILE A 714 -29.82 1.98 -15.83
CA ILE A 714 -29.54 2.34 -14.45
C ILE A 714 -28.05 2.12 -14.21
N LEU A 715 -27.47 3.14 -13.58
CA LEU A 715 -26.13 3.15 -13.03
C LEU A 715 -25.84 1.82 -12.33
N THR A 716 -25.06 0.94 -12.97
CA THR A 716 -24.72 -0.39 -12.44
C THR A 716 -23.38 -0.34 -11.72
N ARG A 717 -23.23 -1.17 -10.69
CA ARG A 717 -21.95 -1.27 -9.97
C ARG A 717 -20.86 -1.84 -10.89
N PHE A 718 -19.80 -1.07 -11.06
CA PHE A 718 -18.65 -1.46 -11.86
C PHE A 718 -17.77 -2.46 -11.07
N ASN A 719 -17.65 -3.73 -11.54
CA ASN A 719 -16.73 -4.76 -11.01
C ASN A 719 -16.67 -4.88 -9.48
N ASN A 720 -17.82 -5.02 -8.78
CA ASN A 720 -17.88 -5.11 -7.31
C ASN A 720 -17.34 -3.87 -6.54
N HIS A 721 -17.05 -2.77 -7.20
CA HIS A 721 -16.78 -1.49 -6.55
C HIS A 721 -18.11 -0.78 -6.20
N PRO A 722 -18.14 -0.01 -5.09
CA PRO A 722 -19.35 0.72 -4.67
C PRO A 722 -19.63 1.96 -5.56
N ARG A 723 -19.20 1.98 -6.83
CA ARG A 723 -19.30 3.09 -7.77
C ARG A 723 -20.36 2.81 -8.81
N GLU A 724 -21.05 3.88 -9.18
CA GLU A 724 -22.06 3.87 -10.23
C GLU A 724 -21.37 4.02 -11.61
N GLY A 725 -21.82 3.28 -12.60
CA GLY A 725 -21.31 3.33 -13.97
C GLY A 725 -22.44 3.25 -14.98
N TYR A 726 -22.27 3.84 -16.15
CA TYR A 726 -23.22 3.77 -17.26
C TYR A 726 -22.70 2.82 -18.34
N GLY A 727 -23.43 1.76 -18.63
CA GLY A 727 -23.06 0.75 -19.63
C GLY A 727 -23.74 1.01 -20.99
N ILE A 728 -22.94 1.24 -22.04
CA ILE A 728 -23.45 1.29 -23.42
C ILE A 728 -23.32 -0.11 -24.04
N PRO A 729 -24.38 -0.74 -24.56
CA PRO A 729 -24.31 -2.04 -25.24
C PRO A 729 -23.40 -1.95 -26.46
N THR A 730 -22.35 -2.82 -26.52
CA THR A 730 -21.36 -2.78 -27.62
C THR A 730 -20.89 -4.16 -28.06
N ILE A 731 -20.82 -5.12 -27.13
CA ILE A 731 -20.31 -6.47 -27.45
C ILE A 731 -21.41 -7.25 -28.17
N GLY A 732 -21.12 -7.76 -29.38
CA GLY A 732 -22.07 -8.48 -30.21
C GLY A 732 -23.08 -7.60 -30.95
N LYS A 733 -22.94 -6.25 -30.86
CA LYS A 733 -23.83 -5.26 -31.49
C LYS A 733 -23.26 -4.75 -32.81
N THR A 734 -24.16 -4.41 -33.74
CA THR A 734 -23.81 -3.68 -34.98
C THR A 734 -23.45 -2.22 -34.65
N ILE A 735 -22.83 -1.53 -35.62
CA ILE A 735 -22.45 -0.12 -35.44
C ILE A 735 -23.68 0.79 -35.28
N GLU A 736 -24.80 0.42 -35.93
CA GLU A 736 -26.09 1.11 -35.83
C GLU A 736 -26.70 0.97 -34.43
N GLU A 737 -26.68 -0.23 -33.85
CA GLU A 737 -27.16 -0.49 -32.49
C GLU A 737 -26.29 0.23 -31.44
N ILE A 738 -24.97 0.29 -31.68
CA ILE A 738 -24.04 1.07 -30.83
C ILE A 738 -24.36 2.55 -30.94
N ARG A 739 -24.68 3.07 -32.11
CA ARG A 739 -25.09 4.45 -32.34
C ARG A 739 -26.33 4.80 -31.51
N GLU A 740 -27.37 3.97 -31.57
CA GLU A 740 -28.59 4.15 -30.78
C GLU A 740 -28.30 4.17 -29.27
N GLY A 741 -27.40 3.31 -28.79
CA GLY A 741 -26.93 3.28 -27.40
C GLY A 741 -26.18 4.56 -27.01
N VAL A 742 -25.34 5.09 -27.90
CA VAL A 742 -24.60 6.34 -27.70
C VAL A 742 -25.54 7.53 -27.70
N ASP A 743 -26.51 7.60 -28.63
CA ASP A 743 -27.48 8.68 -28.70
C ASP A 743 -28.39 8.69 -27.44
N THR A 744 -28.81 7.52 -26.97
CA THR A 744 -29.57 7.37 -25.71
C THR A 744 -28.74 7.87 -24.54
N PHE A 745 -27.46 7.51 -24.48
CA PHE A 745 -26.53 8.00 -23.46
C PHE A 745 -26.38 9.54 -23.50
N ILE A 746 -26.16 10.11 -24.67
CA ILE A 746 -26.04 11.58 -24.83
C ILE A 746 -27.32 12.29 -24.38
N ALA A 747 -28.50 11.76 -24.71
CA ALA A 747 -29.78 12.29 -24.25
C ALA A 747 -29.90 12.22 -22.71
N TYR A 748 -29.47 11.10 -22.10
CA TYR A 748 -29.41 10.95 -20.65
C TYR A 748 -28.46 11.97 -19.99
N ALA A 749 -27.26 12.14 -20.52
CA ALA A 749 -26.30 13.11 -20.01
C ALA A 749 -26.80 14.56 -20.07
N LYS A 750 -27.58 14.93 -21.11
CA LYS A 750 -28.22 16.24 -21.19
C LYS A 750 -29.29 16.48 -20.13
N GLN A 751 -29.99 15.43 -19.70
CA GLN A 751 -31.03 15.50 -18.66
C GLN A 751 -30.42 15.51 -17.25
N HIS A 752 -29.14 15.13 -17.08
CA HIS A 752 -28.42 15.06 -15.83
C HIS A 752 -27.16 15.92 -15.82
N PRO A 753 -27.30 17.26 -15.89
CA PRO A 753 -26.14 18.19 -15.92
C PRO A 753 -25.36 18.19 -14.59
N GLU A 754 -25.93 17.70 -13.48
CA GLU A 754 -25.31 17.51 -12.19
C GLU A 754 -24.32 16.34 -12.16
N LEU A 755 -24.40 15.39 -13.12
CA LEU A 755 -23.51 14.25 -13.26
C LEU A 755 -22.43 14.53 -14.30
N ARG A 756 -21.24 13.95 -14.12
CA ARG A 756 -20.15 13.97 -15.10
C ARG A 756 -19.87 12.57 -15.61
N PHE A 757 -19.79 12.44 -16.92
CA PHE A 757 -19.67 11.17 -17.62
C PHE A 757 -18.29 11.03 -18.25
N HIS A 758 -17.48 10.13 -17.71
CA HIS A 758 -16.14 9.83 -18.18
C HIS A 758 -16.18 8.63 -19.11
N ILE A 759 -16.14 8.88 -20.41
CA ILE A 759 -16.12 7.82 -21.41
C ILE A 759 -14.78 7.07 -21.34
N ARG A 760 -14.84 5.76 -21.22
CA ARG A 760 -13.69 4.87 -21.38
C ARG A 760 -13.73 4.23 -22.77
N LYS A 761 -13.08 3.07 -22.94
CA LYS A 761 -13.03 2.34 -24.22
C LYS A 761 -14.40 1.72 -24.54
N VAL A 762 -15.31 2.51 -25.12
CA VAL A 762 -16.63 2.09 -25.55
C VAL A 762 -16.56 1.62 -27.00
N GLY A 763 -16.91 0.36 -27.27
CA GLY A 763 -17.05 -0.20 -28.60
C GLY A 763 -15.76 -0.59 -29.33
N TYR A 764 -14.61 -0.05 -28.99
CA TYR A 764 -13.34 -0.44 -29.59
C TYR A 764 -12.51 -1.34 -28.63
N ASN A 765 -11.65 -2.19 -29.17
CA ASN A 765 -10.96 -3.35 -28.56
C ASN A 765 -11.83 -4.61 -28.48
N LYS A 766 -12.53 -4.84 -27.35
CA LYS A 766 -13.27 -6.10 -27.10
C LYS A 766 -14.49 -6.30 -28.01
N ALA A 767 -15.12 -5.21 -28.47
CA ALA A 767 -16.25 -5.30 -29.39
C ALA A 767 -15.82 -5.42 -30.90
N GLY A 768 -14.52 -5.33 -31.19
CA GLY A 768 -13.97 -5.57 -32.52
C GLY A 768 -13.99 -4.37 -33.48
N TYR A 769 -14.45 -3.19 -33.03
CA TYR A 769 -14.45 -1.97 -33.84
C TYR A 769 -13.17 -1.15 -33.64
N THR A 770 -12.86 -0.30 -34.60
CA THR A 770 -11.75 0.67 -34.50
C THR A 770 -12.23 1.99 -33.90
N ILE A 771 -11.29 2.83 -33.44
CA ILE A 771 -11.63 4.14 -32.88
C ILE A 771 -12.22 5.07 -33.92
N GLU A 772 -11.79 4.96 -35.20
CA GLU A 772 -12.30 5.72 -36.33
C GLU A 772 -13.76 5.41 -36.65
N GLN A 773 -14.23 4.20 -36.31
CA GLN A 773 -15.62 3.80 -36.44
C GLN A 773 -16.48 4.27 -35.26
N ILE A 774 -15.95 4.26 -34.05
CA ILE A 774 -16.69 4.56 -32.83
C ILE A 774 -16.69 6.06 -32.50
N ALA A 775 -15.56 6.76 -32.62
CA ALA A 775 -15.49 8.17 -32.23
C ALA A 775 -16.55 9.05 -32.91
N PRO A 776 -16.86 8.91 -34.26
CA PRO A 776 -17.89 9.70 -34.90
C PRO A 776 -19.31 9.55 -34.32
N LEU A 777 -19.59 8.44 -33.63
CA LEU A 777 -20.87 8.22 -32.95
C LEU A 777 -21.11 9.24 -31.83
N PHE A 778 -20.02 9.77 -31.23
CA PHE A 778 -20.07 10.76 -30.17
C PHE A 778 -20.13 12.23 -30.66
N ASN A 779 -20.28 12.51 -31.97
CA ASN A 779 -20.38 13.88 -32.51
C ASN A 779 -21.50 14.70 -31.82
N GLY A 780 -22.62 14.05 -31.44
CA GLY A 780 -23.71 14.67 -30.69
C GLY A 780 -23.36 15.14 -29.29
N ALA A 781 -22.19 14.73 -28.76
CA ALA A 781 -21.70 15.14 -27.45
C ALA A 781 -20.87 16.44 -27.49
N LYS A 782 -20.61 17.03 -28.67
CA LYS A 782 -19.71 18.19 -28.82
C LYS A 782 -20.06 19.34 -27.87
N ASP A 783 -21.35 19.65 -27.75
CA ASP A 783 -21.84 20.78 -26.94
C ASP A 783 -22.37 20.32 -25.57
N VAL A 784 -22.18 19.05 -25.20
CA VAL A 784 -22.63 18.47 -23.91
C VAL A 784 -21.47 18.51 -22.93
N THR A 785 -21.40 19.57 -22.11
CA THR A 785 -20.22 19.91 -21.28
C THR A 785 -19.86 18.91 -20.20
N ASN A 786 -20.81 18.09 -19.74
CA ASN A 786 -20.64 17.08 -18.71
C ASN A 786 -20.23 15.68 -19.27
N ILE A 787 -19.97 15.58 -20.58
CA ILE A 787 -19.38 14.37 -21.20
C ILE A 787 -17.90 14.63 -21.46
N LEU A 788 -17.03 13.77 -20.93
CA LEU A 788 -15.57 13.77 -21.10
C LEU A 788 -15.16 12.56 -21.93
N LEU A 789 -14.43 12.78 -23.03
CA LEU A 789 -14.02 11.72 -23.97
C LEU A 789 -12.55 11.35 -23.78
N PRO A 790 -12.14 10.09 -24.11
CA PRO A 790 -10.73 9.75 -24.22
C PRO A 790 -9.98 10.65 -25.21
N ARG A 791 -8.71 10.95 -24.93
CA ARG A 791 -7.86 11.83 -25.78
C ARG A 791 -7.82 11.36 -27.23
N GLU A 792 -7.71 10.06 -27.44
CA GLU A 792 -7.69 9.45 -28.76
C GLU A 792 -9.01 9.67 -29.54
N MET A 793 -10.18 9.68 -28.86
CA MET A 793 -11.45 10.02 -29.52
C MET A 793 -11.52 11.49 -29.92
N ILE A 794 -11.08 12.39 -29.03
CA ILE A 794 -11.05 13.84 -29.31
C ILE A 794 -10.14 14.11 -30.52
N SER A 795 -8.97 13.45 -30.57
CA SER A 795 -8.06 13.57 -31.72
C SER A 795 -8.69 13.10 -33.04
N THR A 796 -9.46 11.98 -33.00
CA THR A 796 -10.17 11.44 -34.17
C THR A 796 -11.32 12.35 -34.60
N LEU A 797 -11.99 13.01 -33.65
CA LEU A 797 -13.09 13.95 -33.91
C LEU A 797 -12.64 15.37 -34.31
N ASN A 798 -11.34 15.68 -34.20
CA ASN A 798 -10.76 17.01 -34.40
C ASN A 798 -11.43 18.09 -33.51
N TRP A 799 -11.66 17.79 -32.24
CA TRP A 799 -12.25 18.69 -31.24
C TRP A 799 -11.22 19.45 -30.43
#